data_5bdc4f6ed78be262887b2ad3b7212499
#
_entry.id   5bdc4f6ed78be262887b2ad3b7212499
#
_cell.length_a   1.000
_cell.length_b   1.000
_cell.length_c   1.000
_cell.angle_alpha   90.00
_cell.angle_beta   90.00
_cell.angle_gamma   90.00
#
_symmetry.space_group_name_H-M   'P 1'
#
loop_
_entity.id
_entity.type
_entity.pdbx_description
1 polymer ?
#
loop_
_entity_poly.entity_id
_entity_poly.type
_entity_poly.pdbx_seq_one_letter_code
_entity_poly.pdbx_strand_id
1 'polypeptide(L)'
;MTPRTGTGGCGVGFFANFEFRNANSPLGWTPVPARIAYLYSRYPVVSQTFCDSEMFALEATGFSLDVGSINPPPSLFRHERFEKLAADVFYPPPPGLLKELEQEARASGEWERCVGELVRRHDRVYGESFKATIRARNALYFARLFHRRGIAHVHVHFANRATHSALFLKHWAGIPYSFTAHAQDFMVDLGSDALLEELCREAEFVLGVSDYSTALLKERCPGAAHKISRLYNGVALDGFPRAAISREGPLRIISIGRLIEFKGFQHLIGACARLRDQGVAATCRIIGEGPLRGELESLISSQGLEDRVHLLGVLSQEAVKRELSGSDVFALPCIVDRKGASDILPTVITEAMACRLPVVSTRLVGVPEMVEHGVTGLLTVPGDEADCAEALARLAADREAAHRMGEAGRARAERLFALEVTSAGLAARFAAVPERPLPPVPDILVLAGSYPGALPGLNREISHLAGWHGGRMSLLAVHQGKTREGVSNHASDDVECLPDAVVLESEWAGAVANGTAETLLAWRDELGTEVDGQHFFTAARHALHLARVCRKRGLRHVHATRSDTALCAWMLHRLAGLTYSLAIEGGCPFSAKTVDILASGAVVTARADSTSHAEKCPLPGLAIVDRRRRVTFGPLKFRLPGETPAPDPAPALEAWYEALLAAL
;
A
#
# COMPACT_ATOMS: atom_id res chain seq x y z
N MET A 1 -46.03 -0.93 56.76
CA MET A 1 -46.53 -0.69 55.39
C MET A 1 -45.41 -1.06 54.45
N THR A 2 -45.66 -2.00 53.65
CA THR A 2 -44.83 -2.89 52.84
C THR A 2 -43.61 -2.35 52.12
N PRO A 3 -42.47 -3.05 52.13
CA PRO A 3 -41.34 -2.81 51.24
C PRO A 3 -41.49 -3.73 50.01
N ARG A 4 -41.29 -3.15 48.81
CA ARG A 4 -41.16 -3.88 47.55
C ARG A 4 -39.71 -4.23 47.32
N THR A 5 -39.47 -5.53 47.18
CA THR A 5 -38.22 -6.13 46.65
C THR A 5 -38.09 -5.86 45.17
N GLY A 6 -36.96 -5.25 44.76
CA GLY A 6 -36.57 -5.05 43.38
C GLY A 6 -35.28 -5.83 43.12
N THR A 7 -35.36 -6.91 42.34
CA THR A 7 -34.24 -7.68 41.80
C THR A 7 -33.52 -6.86 40.73
N GLY A 8 -32.24 -6.53 41.01
CA GLY A 8 -31.39 -5.85 40.03
C GLY A 8 -30.88 -6.80 38.97
N GLY A 9 -31.38 -6.66 37.76
CA GLY A 9 -30.79 -7.23 36.57
C GLY A 9 -29.64 -6.33 36.10
N CYS A 10 -28.43 -6.87 35.97
CA CYS A 10 -27.33 -6.21 35.26
C CYS A 10 -27.68 -6.07 33.79
N GLY A 11 -28.16 -4.89 33.41
CA GLY A 11 -28.41 -4.51 32.03
C GLY A 11 -27.10 -4.14 31.35
N VAL A 12 -26.70 -4.98 30.40
CA VAL A 12 -25.72 -4.64 29.37
C VAL A 12 -26.39 -3.60 28.45
N GLY A 13 -26.04 -2.36 28.64
CA GLY A 13 -26.60 -1.26 27.84
C GLY A 13 -25.54 -0.21 27.55
N PHE A 14 -24.72 -0.45 26.53
CA PHE A 14 -23.98 0.61 25.84
C PHE A 14 -23.88 0.28 24.36
N PHE A 15 -25.03 0.22 23.67
CA PHE A 15 -25.11 0.55 22.26
C PHE A 15 -25.74 1.93 22.19
N ALA A 16 -24.91 2.96 22.22
CA ALA A 16 -25.34 4.26 21.78
C ALA A 16 -25.61 4.16 20.27
N ASN A 17 -26.88 4.30 19.90
CA ASN A 17 -27.29 4.55 18.52
C ASN A 17 -26.56 5.80 18.03
N PHE A 18 -25.49 5.61 17.24
CA PHE A 18 -24.97 6.68 16.40
C PHE A 18 -25.92 6.84 15.22
N GLU A 19 -27.00 7.59 15.39
CA GLU A 19 -27.68 8.21 14.28
C GLU A 19 -26.66 9.11 13.57
N PHE A 20 -26.44 8.85 12.29
CA PHE A 20 -25.79 9.79 11.41
C PHE A 20 -26.60 11.09 11.43
N ARG A 21 -26.22 12.03 12.28
CA ARG A 21 -26.72 13.39 12.18
C ARG A 21 -26.16 13.97 10.90
N ASN A 22 -26.97 13.99 9.86
CA ASN A 22 -26.85 14.92 8.75
C ASN A 22 -26.83 16.33 9.36
N ALA A 23 -25.66 16.84 9.66
CA ALA A 23 -25.50 18.25 9.96
C ALA A 23 -25.62 19.00 8.64
N ASN A 24 -26.83 19.42 8.31
CA ASN A 24 -27.09 20.42 7.30
C ASN A 24 -26.35 21.70 7.71
N SER A 25 -25.10 21.84 7.24
CA SER A 25 -24.46 23.14 7.20
C SER A 25 -25.25 24.02 6.23
N PRO A 26 -25.56 25.28 6.56
CA PRO A 26 -26.35 26.16 5.67
C PRO A 26 -25.67 26.46 4.33
N LEU A 27 -24.48 25.93 4.06
CA LEU A 27 -23.69 26.12 2.84
C LEU A 27 -23.41 24.82 2.07
N GLY A 28 -24.03 23.68 2.42
CA GLY A 28 -23.96 22.44 1.62
C GLY A 28 -22.55 21.81 1.54
N TRP A 29 -21.62 22.16 2.42
CA TRP A 29 -20.28 21.57 2.47
C TRP A 29 -20.30 20.33 3.37
N THR A 30 -20.23 19.14 2.77
CA THR A 30 -19.78 17.95 3.50
C THR A 30 -18.28 18.12 3.72
N PRO A 31 -17.76 18.01 4.98
CA PRO A 31 -16.31 18.05 5.21
C PRO A 31 -15.66 16.96 4.37
N VAL A 32 -14.65 17.32 3.58
CA VAL A 32 -13.81 16.34 2.88
C VAL A 32 -13.05 15.57 3.95
N PRO A 33 -13.10 14.24 4.02
CA PRO A 33 -12.36 13.48 5.03
C PRO A 33 -10.86 13.80 4.97
N ALA A 34 -10.21 13.87 6.13
CA ALA A 34 -8.77 14.10 6.22
C ALA A 34 -8.00 13.09 5.36
N ARG A 35 -6.92 13.55 4.71
CA ARG A 35 -6.06 12.68 3.91
C ARG A 35 -5.17 11.84 4.81
N ILE A 36 -5.24 10.53 4.67
CA ILE A 36 -4.55 9.55 5.52
C ILE A 36 -3.46 8.85 4.71
N ALA A 37 -2.28 8.64 5.29
CA ALA A 37 -1.28 7.78 4.69
C ALA A 37 -1.14 6.46 5.47
N TYR A 38 -0.97 5.36 4.74
CA TYR A 38 -0.50 4.11 5.30
C TYR A 38 1.02 4.03 5.15
N LEU A 39 1.72 3.55 6.18
CA LEU A 39 3.16 3.33 6.11
C LEU A 39 3.49 1.87 6.40
N TYR A 40 4.06 1.19 5.40
CA TYR A 40 4.44 -0.22 5.50
C TYR A 40 5.95 -0.40 5.51
N SER A 41 6.41 -1.43 6.21
CA SER A 41 7.79 -1.91 6.06
C SER A 41 8.06 -2.41 4.64
N ARG A 42 7.02 -3.01 4.02
CA ARG A 42 7.02 -3.52 2.64
C ARG A 42 5.57 -3.64 2.14
N TYR A 43 5.31 -3.13 0.95
CA TYR A 43 3.99 -3.19 0.32
C TYR A 43 4.13 -3.14 -1.21
N PRO A 44 3.29 -3.86 -1.99
CA PRO A 44 2.34 -4.88 -1.55
C PRO A 44 2.99 -6.19 -1.12
N VAL A 45 2.29 -6.96 -0.28
CA VAL A 45 2.68 -8.31 0.13
C VAL A 45 1.51 -9.26 -0.08
N VAL A 46 1.71 -10.33 -0.84
CA VAL A 46 0.66 -11.28 -1.28
C VAL A 46 -0.17 -11.86 -0.12
N SER A 47 0.47 -12.09 1.04
CA SER A 47 -0.19 -12.66 2.23
C SER A 47 -0.91 -11.64 3.11
N GLN A 48 -0.92 -10.35 2.75
CA GLN A 48 -1.50 -9.25 3.54
C GLN A 48 -2.73 -8.63 2.86
N THR A 49 -3.58 -9.47 2.28
CA THR A 49 -4.79 -9.05 1.54
C THR A 49 -5.80 -8.27 2.39
N PHE A 50 -5.77 -8.44 3.71
CA PHE A 50 -6.61 -7.68 4.64
C PHE A 50 -6.25 -6.18 4.65
N CYS A 51 -4.97 -5.82 4.46
CA CYS A 51 -4.55 -4.43 4.32
C CYS A 51 -5.18 -3.77 3.09
N ASP A 52 -5.16 -4.48 1.94
CA ASP A 52 -5.77 -3.98 0.71
C ASP A 52 -7.28 -3.81 0.89
N SER A 53 -7.94 -4.82 1.49
CA SER A 53 -9.40 -4.80 1.72
C SER A 53 -9.82 -3.64 2.63
N GLU A 54 -9.05 -3.36 3.69
CA GLU A 54 -9.29 -2.23 4.58
C GLU A 54 -9.17 -0.89 3.85
N MET A 55 -8.12 -0.71 3.04
CA MET A 55 -7.94 0.52 2.25
C MET A 55 -9.05 0.70 1.23
N PHE A 56 -9.46 -0.35 0.51
CA PHE A 56 -10.62 -0.28 -0.40
C PHE A 56 -11.91 0.14 0.30
N ALA A 57 -12.17 -0.41 1.47
CA ALA A 57 -13.36 -0.07 2.23
C ALA A 57 -13.35 1.40 2.69
N LEU A 58 -12.20 1.91 3.10
CA LEU A 58 -12.04 3.32 3.47
C LEU A 58 -12.19 4.25 2.25
N GLU A 59 -11.59 3.91 1.10
CA GLU A 59 -11.79 4.67 -0.14
C GLU A 59 -13.26 4.71 -0.56
N ALA A 60 -13.98 3.58 -0.43
CA ALA A 60 -15.41 3.50 -0.72
C ALA A 60 -16.25 4.41 0.21
N THR A 61 -15.75 4.74 1.40
CA THR A 61 -16.39 5.70 2.32
C THR A 61 -15.92 7.14 2.12
N GLY A 62 -15.10 7.42 1.11
CA GLY A 62 -14.68 8.77 0.71
C GLY A 62 -13.35 9.24 1.28
N PHE A 63 -12.59 8.40 1.99
CA PHE A 63 -11.25 8.76 2.42
C PHE A 63 -10.28 8.82 1.25
N SER A 64 -9.45 9.87 1.22
CA SER A 64 -8.28 9.94 0.33
C SER A 64 -7.09 9.29 1.03
N LEU A 65 -6.53 8.26 0.41
CA LEU A 65 -5.43 7.48 0.97
C LEU A 65 -4.15 7.64 0.13
N ASP A 66 -3.01 7.60 0.81
CA ASP A 66 -1.68 7.42 0.22
C ASP A 66 -0.97 6.25 0.91
N VAL A 67 -0.05 5.60 0.21
CA VAL A 67 0.71 4.48 0.77
C VAL A 67 2.21 4.75 0.65
N GLY A 68 2.91 4.75 1.78
CA GLY A 68 4.37 4.69 1.82
C GLY A 68 4.85 3.26 2.08
N SER A 69 5.80 2.79 1.30
CA SER A 69 6.46 1.50 1.54
C SER A 69 7.97 1.70 1.67
N ILE A 70 8.53 1.36 2.84
CA ILE A 70 9.96 1.57 3.13
C ILE A 70 10.85 0.71 2.21
N ASN A 71 10.39 -0.49 1.86
CA ASN A 71 11.09 -1.39 0.94
C ASN A 71 10.17 -1.75 -0.24
N PRO A 72 10.76 -2.04 -1.41
CA PRO A 72 9.97 -2.52 -2.55
C PRO A 72 9.31 -3.89 -2.27
N PRO A 73 8.32 -4.28 -3.06
CA PRO A 73 7.66 -5.58 -2.91
C PRO A 73 8.65 -6.74 -3.09
N PRO A 74 8.40 -7.89 -2.43
CA PRO A 74 9.33 -9.02 -2.48
C PRO A 74 9.31 -9.78 -3.81
N SER A 75 8.27 -9.55 -4.62
CA SER A 75 8.09 -10.18 -5.93
C SER A 75 7.33 -9.26 -6.86
N LEU A 76 7.38 -9.55 -8.16
CA LEU A 76 6.62 -8.84 -9.19
C LEU A 76 5.13 -9.22 -9.18
N PHE A 77 4.77 -10.30 -8.51
CA PHE A 77 3.38 -10.73 -8.42
C PHE A 77 2.56 -9.72 -7.63
N ARG A 78 1.47 -9.26 -8.26
CA ARG A 78 0.46 -8.40 -7.63
C ARG A 78 -0.91 -9.03 -7.80
N HIS A 79 -1.75 -8.90 -6.80
CA HIS A 79 -3.17 -9.22 -6.98
C HIS A 79 -3.81 -8.21 -7.93
N GLU A 80 -4.71 -8.65 -8.80
CA GLU A 80 -5.50 -7.77 -9.69
C GLU A 80 -6.20 -6.63 -8.92
N ARG A 81 -6.52 -6.86 -7.67
CA ARG A 81 -7.09 -5.85 -6.76
C ARG A 81 -6.20 -4.62 -6.59
N PHE A 82 -4.88 -4.78 -6.66
CA PHE A 82 -3.96 -3.66 -6.47
C PHE A 82 -4.19 -2.53 -7.48
N GLU A 83 -4.59 -2.87 -8.71
CA GLU A 83 -4.88 -1.88 -9.75
C GLU A 83 -6.18 -1.09 -9.48
N LYS A 84 -7.05 -1.61 -8.62
CA LYS A 84 -8.29 -0.94 -8.23
C LYS A 84 -8.10 0.04 -7.07
N LEU A 85 -6.95 0.01 -6.39
CA LEU A 85 -6.65 0.91 -5.29
C LEU A 85 -6.49 2.34 -5.84
N ALA A 86 -7.25 3.29 -5.30
CA ALA A 86 -7.15 4.68 -5.68
C ALA A 86 -5.92 5.37 -5.06
N ALA A 87 -5.42 4.88 -3.93
CA ALA A 87 -4.23 5.40 -3.25
C ALA A 87 -2.97 5.32 -4.13
N ASP A 88 -2.17 6.39 -4.11
CA ASP A 88 -0.82 6.38 -4.67
C ASP A 88 0.12 5.61 -3.75
N VAL A 89 1.02 4.81 -4.34
CA VAL A 89 2.04 4.06 -3.60
C VAL A 89 3.42 4.66 -3.86
N PHE A 90 4.11 5.03 -2.78
CA PHE A 90 5.40 5.69 -2.81
C PHE A 90 6.48 4.81 -2.20
N TYR A 91 7.64 4.80 -2.85
CA TYR A 91 8.84 4.13 -2.38
C TYR A 91 9.95 5.15 -2.20
N PRO A 92 10.82 5.01 -1.19
CA PRO A 92 11.96 5.89 -1.05
C PRO A 92 12.94 5.71 -2.21
N PRO A 93 13.73 6.74 -2.51
CA PRO A 93 14.80 6.62 -3.49
C PRO A 93 15.88 5.62 -3.01
N PRO A 94 16.80 5.21 -3.90
CA PRO A 94 17.89 4.31 -3.55
C PRO A 94 18.67 4.74 -2.31
N PRO A 95 19.27 3.79 -1.55
CA PRO A 95 19.92 4.09 -0.26
C PRO A 95 21.00 5.17 -0.30
N GLY A 96 21.69 5.34 -1.44
CA GLY A 96 22.68 6.41 -1.63
C GLY A 96 22.04 7.79 -1.50
N LEU A 97 20.92 8.00 -2.17
CA LEU A 97 20.19 9.26 -2.18
C LEU A 97 19.54 9.56 -0.83
N LEU A 98 19.03 8.53 -0.14
CA LEU A 98 18.56 8.70 1.25
C LEU A 98 19.68 9.16 2.19
N LYS A 99 20.93 8.72 1.97
CA LYS A 99 22.07 9.20 2.74
C LYS A 99 22.41 10.66 2.40
N GLU A 100 22.29 11.06 1.15
CA GLU A 100 22.46 12.45 0.74
C GLU A 100 21.43 13.36 1.40
N LEU A 101 20.13 12.97 1.41
CA LEU A 101 19.09 13.69 2.15
C LEU A 101 19.40 13.81 3.66
N GLU A 102 19.92 12.76 4.28
CA GLU A 102 20.37 12.81 5.67
C GLU A 102 21.52 13.79 5.86
N GLN A 103 22.53 13.77 4.95
CA GLN A 103 23.67 14.69 5.01
C GLN A 103 23.22 16.15 4.88
N GLU A 104 22.31 16.44 3.96
CA GLU A 104 21.70 17.78 3.82
C GLU A 104 20.99 18.22 5.09
N ALA A 105 20.14 17.35 5.67
CA ALA A 105 19.45 17.64 6.91
C ALA A 105 20.42 17.86 8.09
N ARG A 106 21.55 17.16 8.12
CA ARG A 106 22.62 17.38 9.11
C ARG A 106 23.34 18.70 8.88
N ALA A 107 23.70 19.01 7.65
CA ALA A 107 24.39 20.25 7.29
C ALA A 107 23.56 21.50 7.58
N SER A 108 22.22 21.43 7.34
CA SER A 108 21.28 22.51 7.65
C SER A 108 20.92 22.63 9.14
N GLY A 109 21.37 21.69 9.98
CA GLY A 109 20.97 21.58 11.37
C GLY A 109 19.55 21.05 11.61
N GLU A 110 18.80 20.73 10.56
CA GLU A 110 17.44 20.18 10.64
C GLU A 110 17.42 18.83 11.38
N TRP A 111 18.40 17.95 11.10
CA TRP A 111 18.53 16.67 11.78
C TRP A 111 18.61 16.82 13.31
N GLU A 112 19.46 17.71 13.80
CA GLU A 112 19.62 17.90 15.23
C GLU A 112 18.38 18.52 15.87
N ARG A 113 17.72 19.47 15.19
CA ARG A 113 16.48 20.08 15.71
C ARG A 113 15.33 19.09 15.82
N CYS A 114 15.17 18.19 14.85
CA CYS A 114 13.99 17.35 14.76
C CYS A 114 14.16 15.98 15.43
N VAL A 115 15.29 15.30 15.21
CA VAL A 115 15.44 13.88 15.59
C VAL A 115 16.80 13.53 16.20
N GLY A 116 17.81 14.39 16.16
CA GLY A 116 19.18 14.06 16.56
C GLY A 116 19.26 13.49 17.98
N GLU A 117 18.66 14.18 18.95
CA GLU A 117 18.63 13.69 20.34
C GLU A 117 17.78 12.42 20.50
N LEU A 118 16.67 12.33 19.78
CA LEU A 118 15.84 11.13 19.80
C LEU A 118 16.59 9.90 19.27
N VAL A 119 17.35 10.04 18.18
CA VAL A 119 18.20 8.97 17.64
C VAL A 119 19.24 8.53 18.66
N ARG A 120 19.99 9.47 19.25
CA ARG A 120 21.01 9.16 20.28
C ARG A 120 20.39 8.48 21.51
N ARG A 121 19.21 8.92 21.94
CA ARG A 121 18.49 8.30 23.04
C ARG A 121 18.06 6.88 22.70
N HIS A 122 17.53 6.64 21.50
CA HIS A 122 17.12 5.30 21.08
C HIS A 122 18.30 4.33 20.97
N ASP A 123 19.42 4.75 20.39
CA ASP A 123 20.63 3.92 20.32
C ASP A 123 21.15 3.58 21.73
N ARG A 124 21.10 4.53 22.67
CA ARG A 124 21.52 4.33 24.07
C ARG A 124 20.56 3.42 24.86
N VAL A 125 19.24 3.61 24.71
CA VAL A 125 18.22 2.93 25.53
C VAL A 125 17.86 1.56 24.95
N TYR A 126 17.69 1.47 23.64
CA TYR A 126 17.23 0.24 22.98
C TYR A 126 18.36 -0.53 22.30
N GLY A 127 19.48 0.13 22.01
CA GLY A 127 20.65 -0.43 21.35
C GLY A 127 20.68 -0.20 19.85
N GLU A 128 21.87 -0.20 19.28
CA GLU A 128 22.15 0.07 17.86
C GLU A 128 21.50 -0.95 16.90
N SER A 129 21.16 -2.14 17.40
CA SER A 129 20.47 -3.18 16.62
C SER A 129 19.10 -2.73 16.09
N PHE A 130 18.44 -1.78 16.75
CA PHE A 130 17.18 -1.18 16.31
C PHE A 130 17.37 -0.16 15.18
N LYS A 131 18.62 0.24 14.89
CA LYS A 131 19.01 1.07 13.74
C LYS A 131 18.23 2.39 13.69
N ALA A 132 18.18 3.13 14.80
CA ALA A 132 17.42 4.37 14.93
C ALA A 132 17.75 5.39 13.82
N THR A 133 19.04 5.56 13.47
CA THR A 133 19.47 6.43 12.37
C THR A 133 18.80 6.04 11.03
N ILE A 134 18.71 4.74 10.71
CA ILE A 134 18.07 4.28 9.47
C ILE A 134 16.57 4.55 9.50
N ARG A 135 15.92 4.39 10.67
CA ARG A 135 14.49 4.69 10.83
C ARG A 135 14.21 6.18 10.65
N ALA A 136 15.04 7.03 11.27
CA ALA A 136 14.93 8.48 11.14
C ALA A 136 15.19 8.95 9.69
N ARG A 137 16.16 8.34 8.98
CA ARG A 137 16.44 8.65 7.56
C ARG A 137 15.26 8.29 6.65
N ASN A 138 14.69 7.09 6.80
CA ASN A 138 13.52 6.68 6.04
C ASN A 138 12.33 7.61 6.34
N ALA A 139 12.16 7.96 7.61
CA ALA A 139 11.12 8.88 8.05
C ALA A 139 11.28 10.29 7.46
N LEU A 140 12.49 10.80 7.28
CA LEU A 140 12.75 12.10 6.66
C LEU A 140 12.14 12.20 5.25
N TYR A 141 12.36 11.17 4.41
CA TYR A 141 11.80 11.14 3.06
C TYR A 141 10.27 11.19 3.10
N PHE A 142 9.63 10.29 3.87
CA PHE A 142 8.18 10.25 3.96
C PHE A 142 7.60 11.47 4.67
N ALA A 143 8.31 12.05 5.63
CA ALA A 143 7.87 13.28 6.30
C ALA A 143 7.74 14.45 5.31
N ARG A 144 8.77 14.65 4.46
CA ARG A 144 8.75 15.67 3.41
C ARG A 144 7.64 15.38 2.39
N LEU A 145 7.53 14.13 1.91
CA LEU A 145 6.51 13.72 0.96
C LEU A 145 5.09 13.92 1.53
N PHE A 146 4.80 13.40 2.71
CA PHE A 146 3.48 13.44 3.31
C PHE A 146 3.07 14.85 3.74
N HIS A 147 4.03 15.68 4.15
CA HIS A 147 3.77 17.09 4.41
C HIS A 147 3.27 17.80 3.14
N ARG A 148 3.98 17.63 2.00
CA ARG A 148 3.57 18.21 0.70
C ARG A 148 2.21 17.70 0.23
N ARG A 149 1.88 16.46 0.52
CA ARG A 149 0.61 15.84 0.12
C ARG A 149 -0.55 16.16 1.08
N GLY A 150 -0.32 16.99 2.09
CA GLY A 150 -1.35 17.36 3.08
C GLY A 150 -1.84 16.19 3.91
N ILE A 151 -0.99 15.16 4.12
CA ILE A 151 -1.34 14.03 4.98
C ILE A 151 -1.56 14.54 6.40
N ALA A 152 -2.73 14.25 6.94
CA ALA A 152 -3.12 14.64 8.29
C ALA A 152 -2.75 13.60 9.35
N HIS A 153 -2.67 12.33 8.94
CA HIS A 153 -2.40 11.21 9.85
C HIS A 153 -1.71 10.05 9.11
N VAL A 154 -0.85 9.32 9.80
CA VAL A 154 -0.22 8.10 9.29
C VAL A 154 -0.71 6.90 10.08
N HIS A 155 -1.27 5.91 9.39
CA HIS A 155 -1.61 4.61 9.98
C HIS A 155 -0.60 3.54 9.57
N VAL A 156 -0.24 2.66 10.50
CA VAL A 156 0.77 1.62 10.25
C VAL A 156 0.19 0.26 10.61
N HIS A 157 0.33 -0.72 9.73
CA HIS A 157 0.12 -2.11 10.12
C HIS A 157 1.43 -2.69 10.65
N PHE A 158 1.32 -3.42 11.75
CA PHE A 158 2.38 -4.08 12.50
C PHE A 158 3.22 -3.15 13.39
N ALA A 159 3.36 -3.52 14.65
CA ALA A 159 4.24 -2.89 15.63
C ALA A 159 5.72 -3.24 15.36
N ASN A 160 6.25 -2.77 14.21
CA ASN A 160 7.56 -3.16 13.71
C ASN A 160 8.40 -1.94 13.28
N ARG A 161 9.30 -2.18 12.34
CA ARG A 161 10.22 -1.17 11.80
C ARG A 161 9.49 0.01 11.16
N ALA A 162 8.30 -0.18 10.58
CA ALA A 162 7.53 0.90 9.99
C ALA A 162 6.94 1.81 11.08
N THR A 163 6.43 1.24 12.16
CA THR A 163 5.93 1.99 13.33
C THR A 163 7.06 2.77 14.00
N HIS A 164 8.26 2.18 14.11
CA HIS A 164 9.43 2.90 14.60
C HIS A 164 9.82 4.08 13.67
N SER A 165 9.70 3.92 12.34
CA SER A 165 9.88 5.04 11.40
C SER A 165 8.76 6.07 11.51
N ALA A 166 7.50 5.67 11.79
CA ALA A 166 6.39 6.60 11.98
C ALA A 166 6.58 7.48 13.23
N LEU A 167 7.18 6.95 14.29
CA LEU A 167 7.60 7.77 15.43
C LEU A 167 8.55 8.90 15.01
N PHE A 168 9.60 8.60 14.24
CA PHE A 168 10.51 9.62 13.73
C PHE A 168 9.81 10.57 12.75
N LEU A 169 8.87 10.09 11.93
CA LEU A 169 8.08 10.91 11.02
C LEU A 169 7.24 11.95 11.79
N LYS A 170 6.63 11.56 12.91
CA LYS A 170 5.96 12.49 13.81
C LYS A 170 6.88 13.62 14.28
N HIS A 171 8.12 13.30 14.63
CA HIS A 171 9.11 14.30 15.04
C HIS A 171 9.61 15.19 13.89
N TRP A 172 9.71 14.64 12.66
CA TRP A 172 10.09 15.41 11.48
C TRP A 172 9.04 16.40 11.01
N ALA A 173 7.78 15.96 10.91
CA ALA A 173 6.71 16.70 10.23
C ALA A 173 5.53 17.07 11.14
N GLY A 174 5.55 16.67 12.40
CA GLY A 174 4.41 16.86 13.30
C GLY A 174 3.14 16.10 12.84
N ILE A 175 3.27 15.07 11.99
CA ILE A 175 2.14 14.26 11.55
C ILE A 175 1.91 13.16 12.58
N PRO A 176 0.75 13.13 13.24
CA PRO A 176 0.44 12.07 14.20
C PRO A 176 0.33 10.72 13.55
N TYR A 177 0.55 9.66 14.30
CA TYR A 177 0.41 8.30 13.80
C TYR A 177 -0.39 7.42 14.74
N SER A 178 -0.93 6.34 14.19
CA SER A 178 -1.55 5.21 14.87
C SER A 178 -1.08 3.90 14.24
N PHE A 179 -1.33 2.79 14.92
CA PHE A 179 -1.00 1.50 14.31
C PHE A 179 -1.92 0.38 14.78
N THR A 180 -2.02 -0.66 13.92
CA THR A 180 -2.66 -1.93 14.24
C THR A 180 -1.58 -2.99 14.47
N ALA A 181 -1.58 -3.59 15.65
CA ALA A 181 -0.66 -4.66 16.06
C ALA A 181 -1.30 -6.03 15.82
N HIS A 182 -0.57 -6.90 15.11
CA HIS A 182 -1.04 -8.20 14.65
C HIS A 182 -0.51 -9.39 15.48
N ALA A 183 0.07 -9.10 16.61
CA ALA A 183 0.60 -9.99 17.63
C ALA A 183 2.01 -10.53 17.38
N GLN A 184 2.31 -11.27 16.31
CA GLN A 184 3.67 -11.75 16.08
C GLN A 184 4.68 -10.60 16.02
N ASP A 185 4.28 -9.47 15.48
CA ASP A 185 5.08 -8.25 15.34
C ASP A 185 5.58 -7.72 16.68
N PHE A 186 4.73 -7.68 17.72
CA PHE A 186 5.12 -7.20 19.05
C PHE A 186 5.47 -8.32 20.03
N MET A 187 4.97 -9.55 19.81
CA MET A 187 5.31 -10.69 20.67
C MET A 187 6.73 -11.20 20.41
N VAL A 188 7.17 -11.21 19.15
CA VAL A 188 8.42 -11.83 18.70
C VAL A 188 9.32 -10.87 17.92
N ASP A 189 8.79 -10.17 16.91
CA ASP A 189 9.62 -9.49 15.89
C ASP A 189 10.24 -8.19 16.37
N LEU A 190 9.55 -7.44 17.24
CA LEU A 190 10.04 -6.15 17.73
C LEU A 190 11.19 -6.34 18.73
N GLY A 191 11.10 -7.29 19.64
CA GLY A 191 12.16 -7.69 20.55
C GLY A 191 12.46 -6.71 21.70
N SER A 192 11.56 -5.75 21.99
CA SER A 192 11.69 -4.81 23.12
C SER A 192 10.34 -4.26 23.57
N ASP A 193 9.94 -4.63 24.79
CA ASP A 193 8.71 -4.10 25.40
C ASP A 193 8.84 -2.60 25.74
N ALA A 194 10.02 -2.14 26.11
CA ALA A 194 10.26 -0.72 26.39
C ALA A 194 10.10 0.15 25.13
N LEU A 195 10.57 -0.34 23.97
CA LEU A 195 10.33 0.35 22.69
C LEU A 195 8.84 0.27 22.32
N LEU A 196 8.19 -0.88 22.50
CA LEU A 196 6.76 -1.05 22.24
C LEU A 196 5.94 -0.06 23.05
N GLU A 197 6.23 0.09 24.35
CA GLU A 197 5.54 1.04 25.22
C GLU A 197 5.72 2.49 24.75
N GLU A 198 6.93 2.87 24.32
CA GLU A 198 7.16 4.19 23.74
C GLU A 198 6.34 4.38 22.46
N LEU A 199 6.35 3.42 21.56
CA LEU A 199 5.57 3.48 20.32
C LEU A 199 4.06 3.63 20.62
N CYS A 200 3.54 2.89 21.60
CA CYS A 200 2.13 3.01 22.02
C CYS A 200 1.83 4.36 22.65
N ARG A 201 2.71 4.88 23.52
CA ARG A 201 2.51 6.15 24.20
C ARG A 201 2.52 7.32 23.21
N GLU A 202 3.38 7.29 22.22
CA GLU A 202 3.52 8.35 21.23
C GLU A 202 2.47 8.29 20.10
N ALA A 203 1.80 7.15 19.90
CA ALA A 203 0.69 7.01 18.97
C ALA A 203 -0.56 7.77 19.45
N GLU A 204 -1.43 8.17 18.54
CA GLU A 204 -2.75 8.72 18.85
C GLU A 204 -3.68 7.64 19.40
N PHE A 205 -3.70 6.49 18.73
CA PHE A 205 -4.39 5.28 19.17
C PHE A 205 -3.66 4.04 18.67
N VAL A 206 -3.89 2.92 19.34
CA VAL A 206 -3.33 1.61 19.00
C VAL A 206 -4.46 0.60 18.94
N LEU A 207 -4.43 -0.26 17.92
CA LEU A 207 -5.42 -1.29 17.70
C LEU A 207 -4.79 -2.68 17.88
N GLY A 208 -5.40 -3.51 18.71
CA GLY A 208 -5.13 -4.95 18.75
C GLY A 208 -6.19 -5.67 17.92
N VAL A 209 -5.79 -6.70 17.19
CA VAL A 209 -6.71 -7.42 16.27
C VAL A 209 -7.63 -8.42 16.99
N SER A 210 -7.48 -8.61 18.30
CA SER A 210 -8.31 -9.49 19.13
C SER A 210 -8.37 -8.96 20.56
N ASP A 211 -9.33 -9.43 21.37
CA ASP A 211 -9.37 -9.10 22.80
C ASP A 211 -8.12 -9.66 23.50
N TYR A 212 -7.66 -10.85 23.10
CA TYR A 212 -6.41 -11.44 23.59
C TYR A 212 -5.21 -10.53 23.32
N SER A 213 -4.98 -10.14 22.06
CA SER A 213 -3.83 -9.28 21.71
C SER A 213 -3.94 -7.88 22.33
N THR A 214 -5.15 -7.36 22.47
CA THR A 214 -5.42 -6.09 23.13
C THR A 214 -5.10 -6.14 24.62
N ALA A 215 -5.49 -7.21 25.31
CA ALA A 215 -5.16 -7.41 26.72
C ALA A 215 -3.65 -7.53 26.93
N LEU A 216 -2.98 -8.33 26.09
CA LEU A 216 -1.52 -8.49 26.14
C LEU A 216 -0.77 -7.18 25.87
N LEU A 217 -1.24 -6.38 24.91
CA LEU A 217 -0.68 -5.03 24.64
C LEU A 217 -0.83 -4.12 25.86
N LYS A 218 -1.99 -4.12 26.49
CA LYS A 218 -2.23 -3.30 27.70
C LYS A 218 -1.37 -3.73 28.88
N GLU A 219 -1.14 -5.03 29.02
CA GLU A 219 -0.25 -5.59 30.04
C GLU A 219 1.21 -5.16 29.82
N ARG A 220 1.69 -5.25 28.57
CA ARG A 220 3.06 -4.85 28.21
C ARG A 220 3.28 -3.34 28.17
N CYS A 221 2.21 -2.56 27.93
CA CYS A 221 2.25 -1.12 27.76
C CYS A 221 1.28 -0.42 28.73
N PRO A 222 1.46 -0.54 30.05
CA PRO A 222 0.50 -0.02 31.04
C PRO A 222 0.37 1.50 30.98
N GLY A 223 1.44 2.24 30.67
CA GLY A 223 1.43 3.69 30.51
C GLY A 223 0.61 4.19 29.31
N ALA A 224 0.37 3.33 28.31
CA ALA A 224 -0.40 3.63 27.11
C ALA A 224 -1.74 2.86 27.04
N ALA A 225 -2.13 2.12 28.06
CA ALA A 225 -3.30 1.23 28.06
C ALA A 225 -4.62 1.93 27.64
N HIS A 226 -4.76 3.22 27.96
CA HIS A 226 -5.94 4.03 27.62
C HIS A 226 -6.07 4.32 26.11
N LYS A 227 -4.99 4.20 25.34
CA LYS A 227 -4.95 4.38 23.87
C LYS A 227 -5.18 3.07 23.12
N ILE A 228 -5.13 1.93 23.80
CA ILE A 228 -5.18 0.60 23.20
C ILE A 228 -6.62 0.10 23.20
N SER A 229 -7.13 -0.22 22.04
CA SER A 229 -8.48 -0.77 21.84
C SER A 229 -8.49 -1.87 20.79
N ARG A 230 -9.54 -2.70 20.80
CA ARG A 230 -9.69 -3.76 19.81
C ARG A 230 -10.32 -3.26 18.51
N LEU A 231 -9.79 -3.77 17.39
CA LEU A 231 -10.46 -3.75 16.09
C LEU A 231 -10.08 -5.05 15.36
N TYR A 232 -11.06 -5.90 15.06
CA TYR A 232 -10.82 -7.14 14.32
C TYR A 232 -10.39 -6.86 12.87
N ASN A 233 -9.61 -7.78 12.28
CA ASN A 233 -9.35 -7.76 10.84
C ASN A 233 -10.65 -8.04 10.07
N GLY A 234 -10.99 -7.15 9.15
CA GLY A 234 -12.19 -7.29 8.32
C GLY A 234 -11.98 -8.24 7.15
N VAL A 235 -13.03 -8.98 6.81
CA VAL A 235 -13.10 -9.82 5.62
C VAL A 235 -14.32 -9.41 4.80
N ALA A 236 -14.13 -9.22 3.48
CA ALA A 236 -15.23 -8.99 2.57
C ALA A 236 -16.04 -10.29 2.44
N LEU A 237 -17.18 -10.35 3.12
CA LEU A 237 -17.99 -11.58 3.21
C LEU A 237 -18.82 -11.82 1.96
N ASP A 238 -19.02 -10.80 1.14
CA ASP A 238 -19.72 -10.91 -0.13
C ASP A 238 -18.91 -11.71 -1.15
N GLY A 239 -19.60 -12.48 -1.97
CA GLY A 239 -18.96 -13.34 -2.96
C GLY A 239 -18.38 -14.66 -2.43
N PHE A 240 -18.59 -14.98 -1.15
CA PHE A 240 -18.38 -16.34 -0.64
C PHE A 240 -19.67 -17.16 -0.83
N PRO A 241 -19.65 -18.23 -1.64
CA PRO A 241 -20.82 -19.03 -1.90
C PRO A 241 -21.20 -19.84 -0.65
N ARG A 242 -22.50 -20.12 -0.51
CA ARG A 242 -22.99 -21.01 0.55
C ARG A 242 -22.45 -22.41 0.32
N ALA A 243 -21.85 -23.01 1.35
CA ALA A 243 -21.41 -24.39 1.30
C ALA A 243 -22.60 -25.36 1.18
N ALA A 244 -22.47 -26.32 0.30
CA ALA A 244 -23.41 -27.41 0.14
C ALA A 244 -23.04 -28.57 1.09
N ILE A 245 -23.30 -28.38 2.40
CA ILE A 245 -23.05 -29.41 3.41
C ILE A 245 -23.85 -30.66 3.03
N SER A 246 -23.15 -31.76 2.75
CA SER A 246 -23.75 -33.02 2.38
C SER A 246 -24.42 -33.68 3.58
N ARG A 247 -25.62 -34.22 3.39
CA ARG A 247 -26.32 -34.98 4.43
C ARG A 247 -25.86 -36.43 4.52
N GLU A 248 -25.25 -36.94 3.45
CA GLU A 248 -24.80 -38.33 3.33
C GLU A 248 -23.39 -38.41 2.74
N GLY A 249 -22.77 -39.58 2.88
CA GLY A 249 -21.43 -39.85 2.37
C GLY A 249 -20.28 -39.38 3.27
N PRO A 250 -19.02 -39.42 2.79
CA PRO A 250 -17.84 -39.06 3.56
C PRO A 250 -17.88 -37.60 4.01
N LEU A 251 -17.38 -37.31 5.21
CA LEU A 251 -17.18 -35.95 5.69
C LEU A 251 -16.10 -35.27 4.87
N ARG A 252 -16.43 -34.17 4.18
CA ARG A 252 -15.49 -33.38 3.38
C ARG A 252 -14.88 -32.29 4.25
N ILE A 253 -13.65 -32.53 4.72
CA ILE A 253 -12.89 -31.62 5.58
C ILE A 253 -12.04 -30.73 4.68
N ILE A 254 -12.03 -29.42 4.93
CA ILE A 254 -11.13 -28.47 4.28
C ILE A 254 -10.31 -27.72 5.32
N SER A 255 -9.06 -27.46 4.99
CA SER A 255 -8.16 -26.61 5.76
C SER A 255 -7.36 -25.68 4.83
N ILE A 256 -7.05 -24.47 5.30
CA ILE A 256 -6.34 -23.46 4.51
C ILE A 256 -5.29 -22.79 5.36
N GLY A 257 -4.06 -22.69 4.84
CA GLY A 257 -3.02 -21.94 5.52
C GLY A 257 -1.63 -22.23 4.98
N ARG A 258 -0.67 -21.40 5.36
CA ARG A 258 0.73 -21.65 5.10
C ARG A 258 1.17 -22.92 5.84
N LEU A 259 1.91 -23.81 5.17
CA LEU A 259 2.35 -25.09 5.77
C LEU A 259 3.53 -24.86 6.72
N ILE A 260 3.19 -24.38 7.92
CA ILE A 260 4.10 -24.07 9.05
C ILE A 260 3.57 -24.66 10.35
N GLU A 261 4.44 -24.82 11.34
CA GLU A 261 4.19 -25.59 12.56
C GLU A 261 2.94 -25.13 13.32
N PHE A 262 2.78 -23.83 13.57
CA PHE A 262 1.69 -23.31 14.39
C PHE A 262 0.28 -23.42 13.75
N LYS A 263 0.18 -23.79 12.47
CA LYS A 263 -1.11 -24.08 11.82
C LYS A 263 -1.66 -25.46 12.19
N GLY A 264 -0.83 -26.36 12.73
CA GLY A 264 -1.25 -27.63 13.29
C GLY A 264 -1.70 -28.67 12.28
N PHE A 265 -1.29 -28.59 11.00
CA PHE A 265 -1.69 -29.56 9.97
C PHE A 265 -1.26 -31.00 10.29
N GLN A 266 -0.13 -31.17 11.00
CA GLN A 266 0.29 -32.48 11.49
C GLN A 266 -0.76 -33.11 12.42
N HIS A 267 -1.40 -32.31 13.27
CA HIS A 267 -2.46 -32.81 14.17
C HIS A 267 -3.78 -33.04 13.42
N LEU A 268 -4.07 -32.29 12.37
CA LEU A 268 -5.20 -32.58 11.50
C LEU A 268 -5.04 -33.91 10.77
N ILE A 269 -3.83 -34.21 10.26
CA ILE A 269 -3.52 -35.50 9.63
C ILE A 269 -3.66 -36.62 10.63
N GLY A 270 -3.11 -36.49 11.87
CA GLY A 270 -3.29 -37.44 12.95
C GLY A 270 -4.77 -37.66 13.32
N ALA A 271 -5.58 -36.60 13.36
CA ALA A 271 -7.02 -36.71 13.55
C ALA A 271 -7.71 -37.51 12.42
N CYS A 272 -7.29 -37.30 11.14
CA CYS A 272 -7.80 -38.08 10.00
C CYS A 272 -7.47 -39.57 10.12
N ALA A 273 -6.29 -39.93 10.64
CA ALA A 273 -5.94 -41.33 10.92
C ALA A 273 -6.88 -41.94 11.97
N ARG A 274 -7.15 -41.21 13.05
CA ARG A 274 -8.08 -41.67 14.10
C ARG A 274 -9.52 -41.83 13.59
N LEU A 275 -9.99 -40.93 12.69
CA LEU A 275 -11.29 -41.08 12.04
C LEU A 275 -11.35 -42.36 11.20
N ARG A 276 -10.29 -42.67 10.45
CA ARG A 276 -10.19 -43.93 9.68
C ARG A 276 -10.27 -45.14 10.62
N ASP A 277 -9.52 -45.15 11.71
CA ASP A 277 -9.47 -46.24 12.67
C ASP A 277 -10.81 -46.45 13.41
N GLN A 278 -11.57 -45.36 13.58
CA GLN A 278 -12.96 -45.38 14.09
C GLN A 278 -14.01 -45.77 13.03
N GLY A 279 -13.61 -46.03 11.78
CA GLY A 279 -14.54 -46.34 10.70
C GLY A 279 -15.34 -45.17 10.17
N VAL A 280 -14.97 -43.90 10.52
CA VAL A 280 -15.61 -42.70 10.02
C VAL A 280 -15.10 -42.39 8.61
N ALA A 281 -16.02 -42.37 7.65
CA ALA A 281 -15.67 -41.99 6.30
C ALA A 281 -15.43 -40.49 6.21
N ALA A 282 -14.20 -40.08 5.90
CA ALA A 282 -13.81 -38.69 5.75
C ALA A 282 -12.73 -38.51 4.70
N THR A 283 -12.75 -37.33 4.02
CA THR A 283 -11.68 -36.84 3.16
C THR A 283 -11.24 -35.47 3.64
N CYS A 284 -9.94 -35.18 3.56
CA CYS A 284 -9.37 -33.90 4.00
C CYS A 284 -8.56 -33.27 2.86
N ARG A 285 -8.85 -32.01 2.54
CA ARG A 285 -8.15 -31.22 1.53
C ARG A 285 -7.48 -30.04 2.21
N ILE A 286 -6.16 -29.92 2.03
CA ILE A 286 -5.36 -28.86 2.64
C ILE A 286 -4.82 -27.94 1.54
N ILE A 287 -5.18 -26.67 1.59
CA ILE A 287 -4.75 -25.63 0.64
C ILE A 287 -3.63 -24.82 1.26
N GLY A 288 -2.53 -24.70 0.57
CA GLY A 288 -1.39 -23.86 0.93
C GLY A 288 -0.06 -24.47 0.58
N GLU A 289 0.98 -23.67 0.78
CA GLU A 289 2.39 -24.04 0.62
C GLU A 289 3.20 -23.62 1.82
N GLY A 290 4.37 -24.25 2.00
CA GLY A 290 5.29 -23.89 3.07
C GLY A 290 6.37 -24.94 3.34
N PRO A 291 7.28 -24.61 4.26
CA PRO A 291 8.46 -25.45 4.51
C PRO A 291 8.13 -26.87 5.02
N LEU A 292 6.96 -27.08 5.63
CA LEU A 292 6.57 -28.40 6.16
C LEU A 292 5.95 -29.33 5.09
N ARG A 293 5.85 -28.93 3.81
CA ARG A 293 5.19 -29.75 2.79
C ARG A 293 5.71 -31.18 2.75
N GLY A 294 7.03 -31.36 2.66
CA GLY A 294 7.65 -32.70 2.58
C GLY A 294 7.43 -33.54 3.85
N GLU A 295 7.44 -32.91 5.03
CA GLU A 295 7.16 -33.59 6.30
C GLU A 295 5.69 -34.05 6.37
N LEU A 296 4.75 -33.20 5.89
CA LEU A 296 3.33 -33.53 5.88
C LEU A 296 3.02 -34.65 4.86
N GLU A 297 3.65 -34.64 3.68
CA GLU A 297 3.56 -35.73 2.68
C GLU A 297 4.08 -37.03 3.26
N SER A 298 5.22 -37.00 3.93
CA SER A 298 5.78 -38.18 4.62
C SER A 298 4.86 -38.70 5.73
N LEU A 299 4.24 -37.80 6.49
CA LEU A 299 3.28 -38.14 7.53
C LEU A 299 2.03 -38.80 6.95
N ILE A 300 1.46 -38.25 5.86
CA ILE A 300 0.31 -38.83 5.16
C ILE A 300 0.64 -40.29 4.74
N SER A 301 1.80 -40.49 4.11
CA SER A 301 2.19 -41.79 3.60
C SER A 301 2.47 -42.79 4.74
N SER A 302 3.19 -42.39 5.78
CA SER A 302 3.48 -43.26 6.93
C SER A 302 2.23 -43.70 7.67
N GLN A 303 1.14 -42.95 7.58
CA GLN A 303 -0.15 -43.30 8.18
C GLN A 303 -1.14 -43.94 7.19
N GLY A 304 -0.76 -44.17 5.95
CA GLY A 304 -1.61 -44.77 4.90
C GLY A 304 -2.88 -43.95 4.65
N LEU A 305 -2.73 -42.64 4.43
CA LEU A 305 -3.84 -41.71 4.26
C LEU A 305 -3.85 -41.07 2.86
N GLU A 306 -3.11 -41.59 1.90
CA GLU A 306 -2.95 -41.03 0.55
C GLU A 306 -4.28 -40.91 -0.23
N ASP A 307 -5.22 -41.81 0.08
CA ASP A 307 -6.57 -41.80 -0.48
C ASP A 307 -7.53 -40.83 0.21
N ARG A 308 -7.16 -40.30 1.38
CA ARG A 308 -8.01 -39.50 2.26
C ARG A 308 -7.55 -38.06 2.46
N VAL A 309 -6.24 -37.80 2.45
CA VAL A 309 -5.66 -36.49 2.75
C VAL A 309 -4.86 -35.97 1.56
N HIS A 310 -5.22 -34.80 1.04
CA HIS A 310 -4.63 -34.23 -0.16
C HIS A 310 -4.09 -32.83 0.09
N LEU A 311 -2.80 -32.59 -0.21
CA LEU A 311 -2.17 -31.26 -0.20
C LEU A 311 -2.34 -30.63 -1.59
N LEU A 312 -3.19 -29.61 -1.72
CA LEU A 312 -3.59 -29.04 -2.99
C LEU A 312 -2.63 -27.95 -3.53
N GLY A 313 -1.66 -27.52 -2.73
CA GLY A 313 -0.80 -26.40 -3.07
C GLY A 313 -1.51 -25.03 -3.00
N VAL A 314 -0.94 -24.03 -3.67
CA VAL A 314 -1.52 -22.68 -3.76
C VAL A 314 -2.62 -22.69 -4.81
N LEU A 315 -3.77 -22.14 -4.43
CA LEU A 315 -4.92 -21.98 -5.33
C LEU A 315 -5.26 -20.49 -5.52
N SER A 316 -5.89 -20.16 -6.64
CA SER A 316 -6.49 -18.84 -6.83
C SER A 316 -7.65 -18.61 -5.86
N GLN A 317 -7.98 -17.35 -5.58
CA GLN A 317 -9.07 -17.00 -4.67
C GLN A 317 -10.41 -17.64 -5.07
N GLU A 318 -10.71 -17.66 -6.36
CA GLU A 318 -11.93 -18.31 -6.88
C GLU A 318 -11.91 -19.83 -6.72
N ALA A 319 -10.72 -20.45 -6.83
CA ALA A 319 -10.58 -21.87 -6.57
C ALA A 319 -10.75 -22.17 -5.06
N VAL A 320 -10.19 -21.34 -4.18
CA VAL A 320 -10.40 -21.43 -2.71
C VAL A 320 -11.88 -21.36 -2.37
N LYS A 321 -12.63 -20.40 -2.93
CA LYS A 321 -14.08 -20.29 -2.71
C LYS A 321 -14.84 -21.52 -3.16
N ARG A 322 -14.47 -22.11 -4.32
CA ARG A 322 -15.09 -23.37 -4.79
C ARG A 322 -14.80 -24.53 -3.85
N GLU A 323 -13.56 -24.67 -3.36
CA GLU A 323 -13.18 -25.71 -2.42
C GLU A 323 -13.94 -25.57 -1.08
N LEU A 324 -14.03 -24.34 -0.55
CA LEU A 324 -14.81 -24.05 0.66
C LEU A 324 -16.28 -24.44 0.45
N SER A 325 -16.89 -24.02 -0.65
CA SER A 325 -18.32 -24.32 -0.92
C SER A 325 -18.60 -25.79 -1.18
N GLY A 326 -17.59 -26.56 -1.59
CA GLY A 326 -17.66 -28.00 -1.81
C GLY A 326 -17.42 -28.83 -0.55
N SER A 327 -17.22 -28.21 0.61
CA SER A 327 -16.83 -28.88 1.86
C SER A 327 -17.99 -28.92 2.88
N ASP A 328 -17.84 -29.74 3.93
CA ASP A 328 -18.82 -29.91 5.00
C ASP A 328 -18.36 -29.28 6.31
N VAL A 329 -17.04 -29.19 6.53
CA VAL A 329 -16.44 -28.62 7.73
C VAL A 329 -15.10 -28.01 7.41
N PHE A 330 -14.81 -26.87 8.01
CA PHE A 330 -13.48 -26.27 8.03
C PHE A 330 -12.75 -26.67 9.30
N ALA A 331 -11.52 -27.19 9.18
CA ALA A 331 -10.72 -27.61 10.33
C ALA A 331 -9.34 -26.95 10.31
N LEU A 332 -8.96 -26.25 11.39
CA LEU A 332 -7.64 -25.63 11.55
C LEU A 332 -7.21 -25.73 13.02
N PRO A 333 -6.57 -26.84 13.44
CA PRO A 333 -6.16 -27.07 14.83
C PRO A 333 -4.84 -26.37 15.17
N CYS A 334 -4.85 -25.01 15.20
CA CYS A 334 -3.69 -24.19 15.52
C CYS A 334 -3.05 -24.59 16.86
N ILE A 335 -1.72 -24.46 16.93
CA ILE A 335 -0.91 -24.67 18.12
C ILE A 335 0.02 -23.48 18.38
N VAL A 336 0.70 -23.49 19.53
CA VAL A 336 1.90 -22.69 19.75
C VAL A 336 3.09 -23.46 19.21
N ASP A 337 3.89 -22.90 18.35
CA ASP A 337 5.10 -23.56 17.84
C ASP A 337 6.24 -23.55 18.89
N ARG A 338 7.33 -24.23 18.55
CA ARG A 338 8.53 -24.35 19.44
C ARG A 338 9.19 -22.99 19.74
N LYS A 339 8.89 -21.94 18.97
CA LYS A 339 9.40 -20.59 19.17
C LYS A 339 8.44 -19.68 19.93
N GLY A 340 7.29 -20.20 20.34
CA GLY A 340 6.24 -19.45 21.02
C GLY A 340 5.33 -18.65 20.08
N ALA A 341 5.43 -18.85 18.76
CA ALA A 341 4.54 -18.20 17.80
C ALA A 341 3.21 -18.96 17.69
N SER A 342 2.15 -18.22 17.46
CA SER A 342 0.80 -18.76 17.23
C SER A 342 0.00 -17.86 16.31
N ASP A 343 -1.06 -18.39 15.72
CA ASP A 343 -1.98 -17.62 14.88
C ASP A 343 -3.08 -17.01 15.75
N ILE A 344 -3.02 -15.70 15.94
CA ILE A 344 -3.93 -15.01 16.89
C ILE A 344 -5.36 -14.94 16.36
N LEU A 345 -5.52 -14.57 15.06
CA LEU A 345 -6.85 -14.41 14.46
C LEU A 345 -6.81 -14.88 12.99
N PRO A 346 -6.87 -16.21 12.74
CA PRO A 346 -6.80 -16.76 11.40
C PRO A 346 -7.95 -16.29 10.51
N THR A 347 -7.72 -15.38 9.58
CA THR A 347 -8.76 -14.83 8.69
C THR A 347 -9.46 -15.91 7.87
N VAL A 348 -8.78 -17.01 7.57
CA VAL A 348 -9.37 -18.17 6.87
C VAL A 348 -10.53 -18.82 7.63
N ILE A 349 -10.58 -18.68 8.97
CA ILE A 349 -11.75 -19.07 9.77
C ILE A 349 -12.96 -18.19 9.40
N THR A 350 -12.75 -16.88 9.28
CA THR A 350 -13.83 -15.96 8.85
C THR A 350 -14.28 -16.27 7.43
N GLU A 351 -13.38 -16.62 6.52
CA GLU A 351 -13.71 -17.05 5.15
C GLU A 351 -14.55 -18.33 5.14
N ALA A 352 -14.23 -19.30 5.98
CA ALA A 352 -15.02 -20.53 6.16
C ALA A 352 -16.42 -20.22 6.74
N MET A 353 -16.49 -19.36 7.76
CA MET A 353 -17.76 -18.88 8.32
C MET A 353 -18.59 -18.12 7.28
N ALA A 354 -17.94 -17.35 6.38
CA ALA A 354 -18.61 -16.70 5.27
C ALA A 354 -19.30 -17.69 4.32
N CYS A 355 -18.71 -18.88 4.11
CA CYS A 355 -19.30 -19.99 3.36
C CYS A 355 -20.33 -20.80 4.18
N ARG A 356 -20.62 -20.43 5.42
CA ARG A 356 -21.49 -21.17 6.35
C ARG A 356 -20.95 -22.57 6.70
N LEU A 357 -19.65 -22.72 6.77
CA LEU A 357 -19.03 -23.96 7.27
C LEU A 357 -18.95 -23.93 8.80
N PRO A 358 -19.32 -25.01 9.50
CA PRO A 358 -18.96 -25.18 10.89
C PRO A 358 -17.43 -25.26 11.00
N VAL A 359 -16.88 -24.72 12.08
CA VAL A 359 -15.42 -24.64 12.28
C VAL A 359 -15.00 -25.58 13.39
N VAL A 360 -13.99 -26.43 13.14
CA VAL A 360 -13.24 -27.14 14.16
C VAL A 360 -11.87 -26.48 14.29
N SER A 361 -11.57 -25.93 15.46
CA SER A 361 -10.29 -25.30 15.76
C SER A 361 -9.92 -25.47 17.23
N THR A 362 -8.90 -24.75 17.70
CA THR A 362 -8.39 -24.95 19.07
C THR A 362 -8.74 -23.81 20.02
N ARG A 363 -8.79 -24.08 21.33
CA ARG A 363 -8.94 -23.08 22.40
C ARG A 363 -7.62 -22.33 22.59
N LEU A 364 -7.21 -21.59 21.58
CA LEU A 364 -5.92 -20.92 21.58
C LEU A 364 -6.07 -19.44 21.21
N VAL A 365 -5.45 -18.58 21.99
CA VAL A 365 -5.34 -17.12 21.78
C VAL A 365 -6.67 -16.47 21.35
N GLY A 366 -6.78 -15.86 20.20
CA GLY A 366 -8.00 -15.20 19.71
C GLY A 366 -9.02 -16.12 19.00
N VAL A 367 -8.72 -17.41 18.80
CA VAL A 367 -9.66 -18.34 18.13
C VAL A 367 -11.00 -18.45 18.86
N PRO A 368 -11.07 -18.48 20.21
CA PRO A 368 -12.35 -18.48 20.94
C PRO A 368 -13.21 -17.21 20.72
N GLU A 369 -12.59 -16.13 20.28
CA GLU A 369 -13.32 -14.91 19.90
C GLU A 369 -14.02 -15.06 18.53
N MET A 370 -13.47 -15.91 17.65
CA MET A 370 -14.05 -16.23 16.36
C MET A 370 -15.10 -17.31 16.45
N VAL A 371 -14.77 -18.41 17.12
CA VAL A 371 -15.59 -19.63 17.19
C VAL A 371 -16.19 -19.79 18.59
N GLU A 372 -17.50 -19.76 18.66
CA GLU A 372 -18.26 -20.04 19.89
C GLU A 372 -18.53 -21.54 19.96
N HIS A 373 -17.90 -22.19 20.96
CA HIS A 373 -17.94 -23.64 21.10
C HIS A 373 -19.37 -24.18 21.27
N GLY A 374 -19.74 -25.12 20.41
CA GLY A 374 -21.07 -25.73 20.40
C GLY A 374 -22.13 -24.91 19.69
N VAL A 375 -21.83 -23.66 19.27
CA VAL A 375 -22.78 -22.75 18.60
C VAL A 375 -22.35 -22.48 17.16
N THR A 376 -21.12 -22.06 16.91
CA THR A 376 -20.62 -21.77 15.56
C THR A 376 -19.56 -22.75 15.08
N GLY A 377 -19.19 -23.69 15.94
CA GLY A 377 -18.20 -24.71 15.70
C GLY A 377 -17.78 -25.42 16.97
N LEU A 378 -16.72 -26.21 16.90
CA LEU A 378 -16.16 -26.96 18.04
C LEU A 378 -14.72 -26.52 18.29
N LEU A 379 -14.42 -26.19 19.52
CA LEU A 379 -13.06 -25.85 19.96
C LEU A 379 -12.44 -27.04 20.73
N THR A 380 -11.24 -27.42 20.33
CA THR A 380 -10.49 -28.56 20.86
C THR A 380 -9.24 -28.09 21.61
N VAL A 381 -8.63 -29.00 22.33
CA VAL A 381 -7.35 -28.78 23.02
C VAL A 381 -6.22 -28.68 21.98
N PRO A 382 -5.36 -27.67 22.04
CA PRO A 382 -4.23 -27.54 21.10
C PRO A 382 -3.31 -28.77 21.16
N GLY A 383 -2.99 -29.33 19.99
CA GLY A 383 -2.13 -30.52 19.86
C GLY A 383 -2.81 -31.87 20.17
N ASP A 384 -4.06 -31.87 20.60
CA ASP A 384 -4.80 -33.09 20.88
C ASP A 384 -5.54 -33.61 19.63
N GLU A 385 -4.94 -34.61 18.99
CA GLU A 385 -5.48 -35.27 17.81
C GLU A 385 -6.75 -36.07 18.09
N ALA A 386 -6.90 -36.59 19.30
CA ALA A 386 -8.07 -37.39 19.69
C ALA A 386 -9.30 -36.48 19.86
N ASP A 387 -9.14 -35.34 20.56
CA ASP A 387 -10.19 -34.34 20.72
C ASP A 387 -10.59 -33.73 19.36
N CYS A 388 -9.61 -33.48 18.47
CA CYS A 388 -9.89 -33.02 17.10
C CYS A 388 -10.68 -34.07 16.29
N ALA A 389 -10.30 -35.35 16.38
CA ALA A 389 -11.01 -36.44 15.71
C ALA A 389 -12.43 -36.61 16.25
N GLU A 390 -12.62 -36.53 17.56
CA GLU A 390 -13.94 -36.61 18.21
C GLU A 390 -14.86 -35.47 17.74
N ALA A 391 -14.34 -34.23 17.69
CA ALA A 391 -15.07 -33.07 17.19
C ALA A 391 -15.52 -33.27 15.73
N LEU A 392 -14.63 -33.78 14.87
CA LEU A 392 -14.95 -34.08 13.48
C LEU A 392 -15.94 -35.24 13.34
N ALA A 393 -15.78 -36.30 14.11
CA ALA A 393 -16.69 -37.45 14.14
C ALA A 393 -18.12 -37.05 14.58
N ARG A 394 -18.22 -36.15 15.57
CA ARG A 394 -19.50 -35.58 16.01
C ARG A 394 -20.22 -34.84 14.89
N LEU A 395 -19.51 -34.02 14.10
CA LEU A 395 -20.09 -33.30 12.93
C LEU A 395 -20.40 -34.28 11.79
N ALA A 396 -19.64 -35.38 11.66
CA ALA A 396 -19.95 -36.42 10.69
C ALA A 396 -21.27 -37.16 11.05
N ALA A 397 -21.52 -37.39 12.33
CA ALA A 397 -22.70 -38.09 12.83
C ALA A 397 -23.97 -37.21 12.82
N ASP A 398 -23.84 -35.91 13.09
CA ASP A 398 -24.98 -34.95 13.11
C ASP A 398 -24.76 -33.82 12.11
N ARG A 399 -25.14 -34.07 10.86
CA ARG A 399 -25.04 -33.13 9.74
C ARG A 399 -25.97 -31.92 9.91
N GLU A 400 -27.09 -32.08 10.58
CA GLU A 400 -28.02 -30.98 10.86
C GLU A 400 -27.43 -30.03 11.91
N ALA A 401 -26.75 -30.54 12.93
CA ALA A 401 -26.00 -29.70 13.87
C ALA A 401 -24.86 -28.94 13.14
N ALA A 402 -24.11 -29.64 12.27
CA ALA A 402 -23.09 -29.00 11.44
C ALA A 402 -23.65 -27.83 10.63
N HIS A 403 -24.80 -28.02 9.98
CA HIS A 403 -25.48 -26.99 9.22
C HIS A 403 -25.91 -25.81 10.13
N ARG A 404 -26.54 -26.08 11.28
CA ARG A 404 -26.92 -25.00 12.22
C ARG A 404 -25.72 -24.20 12.71
N MET A 405 -24.60 -24.88 13.02
CA MET A 405 -23.36 -24.21 13.42
C MET A 405 -22.79 -23.33 12.31
N GLY A 406 -22.86 -23.77 11.06
CA GLY A 406 -22.44 -22.99 9.90
C GLY A 406 -23.26 -21.71 9.71
N GLU A 407 -24.60 -21.79 9.83
CA GLU A 407 -25.48 -20.61 9.75
C GLU A 407 -25.21 -19.62 10.89
N ALA A 408 -25.05 -20.12 12.14
CA ALA A 408 -24.68 -19.28 13.27
C ALA A 408 -23.27 -18.67 13.10
N GLY A 409 -22.35 -19.42 12.49
CA GLY A 409 -21.03 -18.93 12.12
C GLY A 409 -21.09 -17.74 11.17
N ARG A 410 -21.86 -17.83 10.10
CA ARG A 410 -22.05 -16.73 9.15
C ARG A 410 -22.63 -15.50 9.84
N ALA A 411 -23.66 -15.63 10.65
CA ALA A 411 -24.24 -14.52 11.39
C ALA A 411 -23.26 -13.85 12.35
N ARG A 412 -22.37 -14.65 12.98
CA ARG A 412 -21.28 -14.12 13.82
C ARG A 412 -20.25 -13.38 13.00
N ALA A 413 -19.85 -13.91 11.83
CA ALA A 413 -18.89 -13.28 10.94
C ALA A 413 -19.42 -11.91 10.45
N GLU A 414 -20.68 -11.82 10.04
CA GLU A 414 -21.34 -10.57 9.63
C GLU A 414 -21.34 -9.51 10.74
N ARG A 415 -21.59 -9.93 11.97
CA ARG A 415 -21.65 -9.01 13.11
C ARG A 415 -20.28 -8.49 13.55
N LEU A 416 -19.22 -9.30 13.49
CA LEU A 416 -17.93 -9.00 14.12
C LEU A 416 -16.79 -8.77 13.14
N PHE A 417 -16.79 -9.46 12.01
CA PHE A 417 -15.64 -9.56 11.10
C PHE A 417 -15.95 -9.10 9.68
N ALA A 418 -17.18 -8.65 9.41
CA ALA A 418 -17.48 -8.05 8.12
C ALA A 418 -16.60 -6.81 7.89
N LEU A 419 -16.06 -6.68 6.68
CA LEU A 419 -15.18 -5.59 6.31
C LEU A 419 -15.83 -4.22 6.56
N GLU A 420 -17.12 -4.11 6.28
CA GLU A 420 -17.91 -2.89 6.48
C GLU A 420 -17.99 -2.49 7.96
N VAL A 421 -18.11 -3.48 8.87
CA VAL A 421 -18.17 -3.26 10.32
C VAL A 421 -16.82 -2.80 10.84
N THR A 422 -15.75 -3.48 10.44
CA THR A 422 -14.40 -3.18 10.92
C THR A 422 -13.86 -1.87 10.33
N SER A 423 -14.07 -1.64 9.03
CA SER A 423 -13.66 -0.39 8.39
C SER A 423 -14.42 0.83 8.91
N ALA A 424 -15.71 0.69 9.24
CA ALA A 424 -16.47 1.77 9.89
C ALA A 424 -15.87 2.16 11.25
N GLY A 425 -15.38 1.19 12.02
CA GLY A 425 -14.70 1.43 13.28
C GLY A 425 -13.38 2.19 13.12
N LEU A 426 -12.62 1.93 12.06
CA LEU A 426 -11.40 2.67 11.73
C LEU A 426 -11.72 4.05 11.14
N ALA A 427 -12.69 4.11 10.23
CA ALA A 427 -13.16 5.36 9.62
C ALA A 427 -13.61 6.38 10.67
N ALA A 428 -14.33 5.94 11.72
CA ALA A 428 -14.75 6.81 12.82
C ALA A 428 -13.55 7.44 13.57
N ARG A 429 -12.42 6.70 13.70
CA ARG A 429 -11.20 7.22 14.32
C ARG A 429 -10.50 8.21 13.42
N PHE A 430 -10.44 7.93 12.11
CA PHE A 430 -9.85 8.85 11.14
C PHE A 430 -10.68 10.11 10.93
N ALA A 431 -12.00 10.03 11.02
CA ALA A 431 -12.88 11.21 10.96
C ALA A 431 -12.67 12.18 12.13
N ALA A 432 -12.10 11.72 13.25
CA ALA A 432 -11.74 12.58 14.37
C ALA A 432 -10.38 13.29 14.18
N VAL A 433 -9.61 12.95 13.13
CA VAL A 433 -8.33 13.58 12.82
C VAL A 433 -8.59 14.96 12.20
N PRO A 434 -7.99 16.05 12.72
CA PRO A 434 -8.13 17.36 12.10
C PRO A 434 -7.59 17.38 10.67
N GLU A 435 -8.32 18.03 9.77
CA GLU A 435 -7.85 18.25 8.40
C GLU A 435 -6.57 19.09 8.38
N ARG A 436 -5.68 18.79 7.45
CA ARG A 436 -4.58 19.68 7.08
C ARG A 436 -4.89 20.35 5.74
N PRO A 437 -4.54 21.63 5.56
CA PRO A 437 -4.67 22.28 4.26
C PRO A 437 -3.94 21.44 3.21
N LEU A 438 -4.67 21.05 2.17
CA LEU A 438 -4.05 20.41 1.01
C LEU A 438 -3.17 21.45 0.30
N PRO A 439 -1.92 21.12 -0.04
CA PRO A 439 -1.18 21.94 -0.98
C PRO A 439 -1.97 22.00 -2.29
N PRO A 440 -1.91 23.11 -3.05
CA PRO A 440 -2.59 23.21 -4.33
C PRO A 440 -2.17 22.05 -5.23
N VAL A 441 -3.15 21.38 -5.85
CA VAL A 441 -2.89 20.24 -6.76
C VAL A 441 -2.11 20.76 -7.97
N PRO A 442 -0.94 20.19 -8.30
CA PRO A 442 -0.18 20.63 -9.45
C PRO A 442 -0.89 20.24 -10.74
N ASP A 443 -1.05 21.20 -11.66
CA ASP A 443 -1.63 20.96 -12.99
C ASP A 443 -0.60 20.42 -13.99
N ILE A 444 0.68 20.65 -13.76
CA ILE A 444 1.78 20.35 -14.67
C ILE A 444 2.77 19.39 -14.00
N LEU A 445 3.10 18.30 -14.69
CA LEU A 445 4.22 17.43 -14.36
C LEU A 445 5.46 17.87 -15.14
N VAL A 446 6.52 18.28 -14.47
CA VAL A 446 7.83 18.51 -15.08
C VAL A 446 8.67 17.26 -14.96
N LEU A 447 8.99 16.63 -16.08
CA LEU A 447 9.77 15.42 -16.16
C LEU A 447 11.23 15.74 -16.50
N ALA A 448 12.12 15.57 -15.55
CA ALA A 448 13.56 15.78 -15.70
C ALA A 448 14.31 14.44 -15.74
N GLY A 449 15.31 14.33 -16.61
CA GLY A 449 16.16 13.12 -16.66
C GLY A 449 16.94 12.95 -15.38
N SER A 450 17.59 14.02 -14.89
CA SER A 450 18.17 14.05 -13.54
C SER A 450 18.05 15.45 -12.94
N TYR A 451 17.73 15.52 -11.65
CA TYR A 451 17.64 16.78 -10.92
C TYR A 451 18.27 16.66 -9.52
N PRO A 452 19.10 17.62 -9.08
CA PRO A 452 19.67 18.67 -9.91
C PRO A 452 20.53 18.08 -11.04
N GLY A 453 20.38 18.62 -12.25
CA GLY A 453 21.07 18.12 -13.44
C GLY A 453 22.47 18.71 -13.59
N ALA A 454 23.21 18.22 -14.61
CA ALA A 454 24.53 18.73 -14.97
C ALA A 454 24.50 20.18 -15.50
N LEU A 455 23.32 20.72 -15.83
CA LEU A 455 23.11 22.04 -16.41
C LEU A 455 22.63 23.04 -15.34
N PRO A 456 23.49 23.91 -14.81
CA PRO A 456 23.12 24.86 -13.74
C PRO A 456 21.99 25.83 -14.13
N GLY A 457 21.87 26.14 -15.43
CA GLY A 457 20.80 27.00 -15.97
C GLY A 457 19.43 26.35 -15.84
N LEU A 458 19.30 25.08 -16.22
CA LEU A 458 18.04 24.32 -16.13
C LEU A 458 17.61 24.14 -14.67
N ASN A 459 18.53 23.83 -13.77
CA ASN A 459 18.22 23.71 -12.35
C ASN A 459 17.67 25.01 -11.75
N ARG A 460 18.23 26.17 -12.11
CA ARG A 460 17.72 27.47 -11.67
C ARG A 460 16.34 27.78 -12.25
N GLU A 461 16.12 27.47 -13.52
CA GLU A 461 14.83 27.66 -14.18
C GLU A 461 13.74 26.80 -13.52
N ILE A 462 13.99 25.51 -13.29
CA ILE A 462 13.05 24.60 -12.61
C ILE A 462 12.78 25.07 -11.18
N SER A 463 13.83 25.47 -10.44
CA SER A 463 13.67 25.98 -9.07
C SER A 463 12.85 27.27 -9.02
N HIS A 464 13.07 28.15 -9.98
CA HIS A 464 12.33 29.41 -10.09
C HIS A 464 10.86 29.18 -10.44
N LEU A 465 10.57 28.30 -11.41
CA LEU A 465 9.21 27.92 -11.79
C LEU A 465 8.45 27.24 -10.64
N ALA A 466 9.11 26.34 -9.91
CA ALA A 466 8.51 25.68 -8.76
C ALA A 466 8.13 26.68 -7.65
N GLY A 467 8.97 27.67 -7.41
CA GLY A 467 8.69 28.74 -6.45
C GLY A 467 7.56 29.68 -6.90
N TRP A 468 7.50 29.98 -8.21
CA TRP A 468 6.53 30.93 -8.76
C TRP A 468 5.12 30.34 -8.88
N HIS A 469 5.01 29.06 -9.26
CA HIS A 469 3.70 28.41 -9.46
C HIS A 469 2.96 28.03 -8.16
N GLY A 470 3.54 28.29 -6.99
CA GLY A 470 2.83 28.12 -5.72
C GLY A 470 2.23 26.72 -5.52
N GLY A 471 2.89 25.68 -6.03
CA GLY A 471 2.45 24.29 -5.90
C GLY A 471 1.61 23.75 -7.06
N ARG A 472 1.46 24.49 -8.17
CA ARG A 472 0.80 24.01 -9.41
C ARG A 472 1.71 23.15 -10.29
N MET A 473 2.95 22.90 -9.88
CA MET A 473 3.91 22.04 -10.57
C MET A 473 4.33 20.86 -9.69
N SER A 474 4.32 19.67 -10.28
CA SER A 474 5.04 18.51 -9.76
C SER A 474 6.34 18.33 -10.52
N LEU A 475 7.46 18.28 -9.82
CA LEU A 475 8.74 17.96 -10.41
C LEU A 475 9.07 16.49 -10.14
N LEU A 476 9.32 15.74 -11.20
CA LEU A 476 9.70 14.34 -11.10
C LEU A 476 11.00 14.11 -11.88
N ALA A 477 12.02 13.60 -11.20
CA ALA A 477 13.29 13.25 -11.78
C ALA A 477 13.38 11.74 -12.03
N VAL A 478 13.85 11.35 -13.21
CA VAL A 478 14.18 9.96 -13.54
C VAL A 478 15.35 9.48 -12.69
N HIS A 479 16.34 10.37 -12.50
CA HIS A 479 17.49 10.14 -11.61
C HIS A 479 17.75 11.40 -10.79
N GLN A 480 18.07 11.24 -9.53
CA GLN A 480 18.56 12.36 -8.73
C GLN A 480 20.01 12.68 -9.11
N GLY A 481 20.28 13.92 -9.48
CA GLY A 481 21.63 14.38 -9.79
C GLY A 481 22.42 14.74 -8.54
N LYS A 482 23.76 14.84 -8.66
CA LYS A 482 24.61 15.34 -7.59
C LYS A 482 24.55 16.86 -7.54
N THR A 483 24.33 17.44 -6.35
CA THR A 483 24.44 18.88 -6.11
C THR A 483 25.89 19.32 -6.31
N ARG A 484 26.12 20.33 -7.15
CA ARG A 484 27.41 21.06 -7.16
C ARG A 484 27.33 22.23 -6.18
N GLU A 485 28.43 22.50 -5.47
CA GLU A 485 28.54 23.65 -4.58
C GLU A 485 28.13 24.94 -5.30
N GLY A 486 27.22 25.71 -4.68
CA GLY A 486 26.78 27.03 -5.15
C GLY A 486 25.40 27.10 -5.83
N VAL A 487 24.62 26.03 -5.92
CA VAL A 487 23.22 26.05 -6.35
C VAL A 487 22.32 26.05 -5.12
N SER A 488 21.51 27.11 -4.93
CA SER A 488 20.55 27.14 -3.83
C SER A 488 19.48 26.06 -4.03
N ASN A 489 19.34 25.16 -3.06
CA ASN A 489 18.51 23.94 -3.13
C ASN A 489 17.02 24.17 -2.81
N HIS A 490 16.45 25.33 -3.10
CA HIS A 490 15.03 25.58 -2.75
C HIS A 490 14.01 24.65 -3.44
N ALA A 491 14.41 23.96 -4.53
CA ALA A 491 13.55 23.00 -5.22
C ALA A 491 13.88 21.53 -4.90
N SER A 492 14.94 21.22 -4.16
CA SER A 492 15.29 19.82 -3.82
C SER A 492 14.23 19.17 -2.93
N ASP A 493 13.48 19.95 -2.17
CA ASP A 493 12.44 19.48 -1.27
C ASP A 493 11.16 19.07 -2.00
N ASP A 494 10.97 19.49 -3.27
CA ASP A 494 9.77 19.25 -4.06
C ASP A 494 9.97 18.25 -5.21
N VAL A 495 11.11 17.56 -5.26
CA VAL A 495 11.41 16.58 -6.31
C VAL A 495 10.99 15.18 -5.88
N GLU A 496 10.09 14.60 -6.62
CA GLU A 496 9.80 13.17 -6.52
C GLU A 496 10.71 12.40 -7.49
N CYS A 497 11.25 11.26 -7.04
CA CYS A 497 11.99 10.35 -7.89
C CYS A 497 11.11 9.19 -8.35
N LEU A 498 11.36 8.68 -9.56
CA LEU A 498 10.75 7.44 -10.00
C LEU A 498 11.10 6.29 -9.04
N PRO A 499 10.19 5.33 -8.87
CA PRO A 499 10.45 4.16 -8.03
C PRO A 499 11.60 3.30 -8.59
N ASP A 500 12.06 2.35 -7.79
CA ASP A 500 13.14 1.46 -8.19
C ASP A 500 12.75 0.52 -9.36
N ALA A 501 13.75 -0.17 -9.93
CA ALA A 501 13.57 -1.05 -11.07
C ALA A 501 12.54 -2.16 -10.83
N VAL A 502 12.41 -2.66 -9.61
CA VAL A 502 11.48 -3.76 -9.27
C VAL A 502 10.04 -3.30 -9.44
N VAL A 503 9.73 -2.09 -8.99
CA VAL A 503 8.39 -1.49 -9.16
C VAL A 503 8.09 -1.24 -10.63
N LEU A 504 9.05 -0.67 -11.36
CA LEU A 504 8.89 -0.39 -12.79
C LEU A 504 8.75 -1.67 -13.63
N GLU A 505 9.47 -2.75 -13.28
CA GLU A 505 9.28 -4.06 -13.92
C GLU A 505 7.89 -4.64 -13.67
N SER A 506 7.32 -4.42 -12.50
CA SER A 506 5.96 -4.87 -12.22
C SER A 506 4.90 -4.12 -13.01
N GLU A 507 5.12 -2.83 -13.34
CA GLU A 507 4.24 -2.08 -14.25
C GLU A 507 4.26 -2.71 -15.66
N TRP A 508 5.44 -3.11 -16.13
CA TRP A 508 5.55 -3.81 -17.42
C TRP A 508 4.85 -5.18 -17.40
N ALA A 509 5.02 -5.96 -16.34
CA ALA A 509 4.33 -7.24 -16.20
C ALA A 509 2.80 -7.06 -16.18
N GLY A 510 2.29 -6.03 -15.52
CA GLY A 510 0.87 -5.65 -15.56
C GLY A 510 0.40 -5.29 -16.98
N ALA A 511 1.21 -4.53 -17.72
CA ALA A 511 0.90 -4.16 -19.10
C ALA A 511 0.87 -5.39 -20.04
N VAL A 512 1.73 -6.38 -19.83
CA VAL A 512 1.69 -7.66 -20.54
C VAL A 512 0.39 -8.40 -20.23
N ALA A 513 0.01 -8.48 -18.97
CA ALA A 513 -1.18 -9.20 -18.53
C ALA A 513 -2.49 -8.60 -19.06
N ASN A 514 -2.57 -7.28 -19.26
CA ASN A 514 -3.78 -6.57 -19.72
C ASN A 514 -3.78 -6.19 -21.21
N GLY A 515 -2.79 -6.63 -21.99
CA GLY A 515 -2.67 -6.36 -23.43
C GLY A 515 -2.10 -4.97 -23.79
N THR A 516 -1.80 -4.10 -22.83
CA THR A 516 -1.23 -2.76 -23.09
C THR A 516 0.18 -2.87 -23.70
N ALA A 517 0.94 -3.91 -23.34
CA ALA A 517 2.28 -4.15 -23.89
C ALA A 517 2.28 -4.32 -25.41
N GLU A 518 1.27 -4.96 -26.00
CA GLU A 518 1.13 -5.10 -27.46
C GLU A 518 1.01 -3.75 -28.15
N THR A 519 0.23 -2.83 -27.56
CA THR A 519 0.09 -1.45 -28.04
C THR A 519 1.44 -0.72 -27.99
N LEU A 520 2.18 -0.86 -26.88
CA LEU A 520 3.51 -0.26 -26.73
C LEU A 520 4.51 -0.82 -27.74
N LEU A 521 4.47 -2.13 -28.01
CA LEU A 521 5.34 -2.75 -29.02
C LEU A 521 5.02 -2.26 -30.44
N ALA A 522 3.74 -2.06 -30.77
CA ALA A 522 3.35 -1.45 -32.05
C ALA A 522 3.92 -0.03 -32.20
N TRP A 523 3.99 0.76 -31.12
CA TRP A 523 4.62 2.07 -31.15
C TRP A 523 6.14 2.02 -31.32
N ARG A 524 6.78 0.96 -30.84
CA ARG A 524 8.21 0.71 -31.12
C ARG A 524 8.45 0.53 -32.61
N ASP A 525 7.58 -0.21 -33.28
CA ASP A 525 7.68 -0.43 -34.73
C ASP A 525 7.46 0.87 -35.52
N GLU A 526 6.57 1.76 -35.03
CA GLU A 526 6.35 3.10 -35.59
C GLU A 526 7.62 3.97 -35.50
N LEU A 527 8.34 3.92 -34.38
CA LEU A 527 9.58 4.66 -34.15
C LEU A 527 10.77 4.08 -34.96
N GLY A 528 10.70 2.81 -35.34
CA GLY A 528 11.75 2.14 -36.10
C GLY A 528 12.99 1.78 -35.25
N THR A 529 14.10 1.49 -35.92
CA THR A 529 15.34 1.00 -35.29
C THR A 529 16.19 2.09 -34.64
N GLU A 530 15.82 3.35 -34.76
CA GLU A 530 16.60 4.48 -34.25
C GLU A 530 16.51 4.63 -32.74
N VAL A 531 15.43 4.15 -32.13
CA VAL A 531 15.30 4.06 -30.69
C VAL A 531 15.72 2.65 -30.28
N ASP A 532 16.88 2.54 -29.61
CA ASP A 532 17.33 1.24 -29.15
C ASP A 532 16.34 0.63 -28.13
N GLY A 533 16.33 -0.72 -28.10
CA GLY A 533 15.36 -1.45 -27.29
C GLY A 533 15.44 -1.12 -25.81
N GLN A 534 16.61 -0.85 -25.26
CA GLN A 534 16.80 -0.55 -23.84
C GLN A 534 16.18 0.81 -23.47
N HIS A 535 16.42 1.84 -24.28
CA HIS A 535 15.80 3.15 -24.09
C HIS A 535 14.28 3.09 -24.24
N PHE A 536 13.78 2.36 -25.23
CA PHE A 536 12.34 2.18 -25.42
C PHE A 536 11.68 1.53 -24.20
N PHE A 537 12.18 0.39 -23.75
CA PHE A 537 11.58 -0.32 -22.62
C PHE A 537 11.71 0.44 -21.30
N THR A 538 12.79 1.20 -21.12
CA THR A 538 12.95 2.08 -19.96
C THR A 538 11.89 3.18 -19.97
N ALA A 539 11.72 3.87 -21.09
CA ALA A 539 10.71 4.91 -21.24
C ALA A 539 9.28 4.37 -21.09
N ALA A 540 9.01 3.16 -21.62
CA ALA A 540 7.70 2.51 -21.51
C ALA A 540 7.34 2.18 -20.06
N ARG A 541 8.25 1.64 -19.27
CA ARG A 541 8.03 1.38 -17.84
C ARG A 541 7.76 2.66 -17.06
N HIS A 542 8.54 3.71 -17.31
CA HIS A 542 8.32 5.01 -16.72
C HIS A 542 6.94 5.58 -17.10
N ALA A 543 6.57 5.51 -18.37
CA ALA A 543 5.31 6.02 -18.86
C ALA A 543 4.10 5.25 -18.30
N LEU A 544 4.17 3.94 -18.16
CA LEU A 544 3.12 3.12 -17.53
C LEU A 544 2.89 3.56 -16.07
N HIS A 545 3.95 3.69 -15.29
CA HIS A 545 3.87 4.16 -13.91
C HIS A 545 3.28 5.57 -13.84
N LEU A 546 3.83 6.49 -14.62
CA LEU A 546 3.42 7.90 -14.61
C LEU A 546 2.02 8.12 -15.17
N ALA A 547 1.56 7.34 -16.15
CA ALA A 547 0.18 7.42 -16.64
C ALA A 547 -0.84 7.16 -15.52
N ARG A 548 -0.53 6.24 -14.63
CA ARG A 548 -1.34 5.97 -13.43
C ARG A 548 -1.28 7.15 -12.45
N VAL A 549 -0.08 7.64 -12.17
CA VAL A 549 0.13 8.77 -11.26
C VAL A 549 -0.57 10.04 -11.77
N CYS A 550 -0.39 10.38 -13.05
CA CYS A 550 -0.99 11.57 -13.66
C CYS A 550 -2.52 11.51 -13.63
N ARG A 551 -3.12 10.36 -13.99
CA ARG A 551 -4.58 10.18 -13.92
C ARG A 551 -5.12 10.36 -12.50
N LYS A 552 -4.45 9.77 -11.51
CA LYS A 552 -4.87 9.87 -10.11
C LYS A 552 -4.76 11.29 -9.54
N ARG A 553 -3.75 12.04 -9.97
CA ARG A 553 -3.49 13.40 -9.50
C ARG A 553 -4.22 14.48 -10.31
N GLY A 554 -4.93 14.12 -11.37
CA GLY A 554 -5.61 15.07 -12.23
C GLY A 554 -4.65 15.97 -13.01
N LEU A 555 -3.41 15.51 -13.27
CA LEU A 555 -2.44 16.26 -14.07
C LEU A 555 -2.89 16.28 -15.53
N ARG A 556 -2.81 17.43 -16.18
CA ARG A 556 -3.28 17.63 -17.56
C ARG A 556 -2.16 17.81 -18.56
N HIS A 557 -0.97 18.19 -18.09
CA HIS A 557 0.17 18.48 -18.96
C HIS A 557 1.46 17.88 -18.42
N VAL A 558 2.34 17.44 -19.33
CA VAL A 558 3.69 16.94 -19.02
C VAL A 558 4.71 17.76 -19.80
N HIS A 559 5.68 18.33 -19.09
CA HIS A 559 6.82 19.01 -19.70
C HIS A 559 8.08 18.16 -19.57
N ALA A 560 8.64 17.71 -20.69
CA ALA A 560 9.90 16.99 -20.75
C ALA A 560 11.06 17.96 -21.00
N THR A 561 12.01 17.99 -20.08
CA THR A 561 13.10 18.96 -20.10
C THR A 561 14.30 18.53 -20.94
N ARG A 562 14.31 17.29 -21.44
CA ARG A 562 15.42 16.71 -22.22
C ARG A 562 14.93 15.67 -23.21
N SER A 563 15.79 15.33 -24.19
CA SER A 563 15.54 14.30 -25.19
C SER A 563 15.34 12.90 -24.58
N ASP A 564 16.01 12.57 -23.48
CA ASP A 564 15.87 11.30 -22.78
C ASP A 564 14.49 11.10 -22.10
N THR A 565 13.83 12.21 -21.75
CA THR A 565 12.47 12.20 -21.20
C THR A 565 11.38 12.44 -22.26
N ALA A 566 11.74 12.85 -23.46
CA ALA A 566 10.81 13.13 -24.55
C ALA A 566 10.00 11.90 -24.96
N LEU A 567 10.65 10.76 -25.07
CA LEU A 567 10.00 9.49 -25.41
C LEU A 567 8.96 9.09 -24.35
N CYS A 568 9.28 9.27 -23.09
CA CYS A 568 8.36 9.03 -21.98
C CYS A 568 7.15 9.97 -22.03
N ALA A 569 7.35 11.27 -22.29
CA ALA A 569 6.27 12.24 -22.40
C ALA A 569 5.33 11.94 -23.59
N TRP A 570 5.87 11.54 -24.73
CA TRP A 570 5.10 11.11 -25.89
C TRP A 570 4.26 9.85 -25.59
N MET A 571 4.83 8.86 -24.90
CA MET A 571 4.09 7.68 -24.46
C MET A 571 2.99 8.05 -23.46
N LEU A 572 3.24 8.97 -22.53
CA LEU A 572 2.25 9.47 -21.58
C LEU A 572 1.08 10.16 -22.27
N HIS A 573 1.34 10.94 -23.32
CA HIS A 573 0.28 11.52 -24.16
C HIS A 573 -0.64 10.42 -24.71
N ARG A 574 -0.07 9.37 -25.28
CA ARG A 574 -0.84 8.25 -25.87
C ARG A 574 -1.52 7.35 -24.84
N LEU A 575 -0.92 7.14 -23.68
CA LEU A 575 -1.46 6.29 -22.62
C LEU A 575 -2.52 6.97 -21.76
N ALA A 576 -2.37 8.25 -21.50
CA ALA A 576 -3.17 8.98 -20.52
C ALA A 576 -3.92 10.19 -21.11
N GLY A 577 -3.74 10.51 -22.40
CA GLY A 577 -4.39 11.64 -23.04
C GLY A 577 -3.90 13.01 -22.60
N LEU A 578 -2.69 13.07 -22.00
CA LEU A 578 -2.11 14.32 -21.50
C LEU A 578 -1.59 15.16 -22.66
N THR A 579 -1.75 16.47 -22.59
CA THR A 579 -0.96 17.35 -23.44
C THR A 579 0.50 17.33 -22.99
N TYR A 580 1.44 17.60 -23.90
CA TYR A 580 2.85 17.59 -23.53
C TYR A 580 3.66 18.63 -24.28
N SER A 581 4.78 19.03 -23.68
CA SER A 581 5.75 19.91 -24.29
C SER A 581 7.16 19.35 -24.11
N LEU A 582 8.02 19.62 -25.07
CA LEU A 582 9.39 19.12 -25.11
C LEU A 582 10.37 20.29 -25.15
N ALA A 583 11.38 20.26 -24.28
CA ALA A 583 12.57 21.09 -24.41
C ALA A 583 13.65 20.29 -25.14
N ILE A 584 14.04 20.73 -26.32
CA ILE A 584 15.09 20.10 -27.12
C ILE A 584 16.36 20.94 -27.00
N GLU A 585 17.43 20.35 -26.46
CA GLU A 585 18.75 20.95 -26.45
C GLU A 585 19.59 20.50 -27.65
N GLY A 586 20.59 21.31 -28.05
CA GLY A 586 21.51 20.95 -29.13
C GLY A 586 22.23 19.64 -28.85
N GLY A 587 22.20 18.70 -29.81
CA GLY A 587 22.74 17.35 -29.66
C GLY A 587 21.69 16.27 -29.41
N CYS A 588 20.43 16.51 -29.80
CA CYS A 588 19.38 15.49 -29.75
C CYS A 588 19.84 14.19 -30.47
N PRO A 589 19.80 13.03 -29.81
CA PRO A 589 20.28 11.77 -30.39
C PRO A 589 19.31 11.17 -31.44
N PHE A 590 18.12 11.78 -31.62
CA PHE A 590 17.11 11.28 -32.53
C PHE A 590 17.22 11.92 -33.91
N SER A 591 16.90 11.17 -34.96
CA SER A 591 16.78 11.69 -36.32
C SER A 591 15.62 12.68 -36.46
N ALA A 592 15.60 13.43 -37.54
CA ALA A 592 14.51 14.35 -37.88
C ALA A 592 13.15 13.62 -37.92
N LYS A 593 13.10 12.41 -38.45
CA LYS A 593 11.88 11.59 -38.51
C LYS A 593 11.36 11.22 -37.12
N THR A 594 12.25 10.78 -36.22
CA THR A 594 11.88 10.44 -34.83
C THR A 594 11.46 11.67 -34.06
N VAL A 595 12.13 12.81 -34.26
CA VAL A 595 11.73 14.10 -33.68
C VAL A 595 10.34 14.52 -34.17
N ASP A 596 10.04 14.34 -35.47
CA ASP A 596 8.72 14.65 -36.03
C ASP A 596 7.61 13.78 -35.38
N ILE A 597 7.87 12.49 -35.16
CA ILE A 597 6.93 11.59 -34.45
C ILE A 597 6.73 12.04 -33.02
N LEU A 598 7.82 12.31 -32.28
CA LEU A 598 7.77 12.75 -30.88
C LEU A 598 7.18 14.15 -30.72
N ALA A 599 7.28 14.99 -31.74
CA ALA A 599 6.72 16.33 -31.76
C ALA A 599 5.26 16.38 -32.25
N SER A 600 4.72 15.27 -32.78
CA SER A 600 3.34 15.22 -33.24
C SER A 600 2.36 15.39 -32.06
N GLY A 601 1.72 16.56 -31.99
CA GLY A 601 0.82 16.92 -30.89
C GLY A 601 1.48 17.57 -29.66
N ALA A 602 2.78 17.91 -29.74
CA ALA A 602 3.51 18.58 -28.69
C ALA A 602 3.72 20.08 -28.98
N VAL A 603 3.83 20.87 -27.91
CA VAL A 603 4.48 22.18 -27.99
C VAL A 603 5.98 21.96 -27.80
N VAL A 604 6.76 22.21 -28.83
CA VAL A 604 8.22 22.00 -28.79
C VAL A 604 8.95 23.31 -28.55
N THR A 605 9.79 23.35 -27.53
CA THR A 605 10.72 24.45 -27.29
C THR A 605 12.13 23.99 -27.62
N ALA A 606 12.82 24.71 -28.51
CA ALA A 606 14.22 24.44 -28.81
C ALA A 606 15.11 25.49 -28.15
N ARG A 607 16.11 25.04 -27.39
CA ARG A 607 17.18 25.89 -26.89
C ARG A 607 18.29 25.90 -27.94
N ALA A 608 18.35 26.97 -28.73
CA ALA A 608 19.39 27.09 -29.73
C ALA A 608 20.63 27.76 -29.14
N ASP A 609 21.66 26.98 -28.93
CA ASP A 609 23.03 27.52 -28.71
C ASP A 609 23.68 27.97 -30.02
N SER A 610 23.08 27.65 -31.19
CA SER A 610 23.48 28.15 -32.49
C SER A 610 22.23 28.38 -33.38
N THR A 611 22.11 29.56 -33.94
CA THR A 611 21.05 29.99 -34.83
C THR A 611 20.91 29.16 -36.11
N SER A 612 21.87 28.30 -36.45
CA SER A 612 21.91 27.54 -37.69
C SER A 612 21.04 26.25 -37.69
N HIS A 613 20.61 25.75 -36.54
CA HIS A 613 19.74 24.54 -36.48
C HIS A 613 18.25 24.88 -36.36
N ALA A 614 17.92 26.05 -35.80
CA ALA A 614 16.53 26.44 -35.56
C ALA A 614 15.80 26.84 -36.86
N GLU A 615 16.53 27.30 -37.89
CA GLU A 615 15.95 27.67 -39.18
C GLU A 615 15.59 26.49 -40.09
N LYS A 616 16.05 25.27 -39.73
CA LYS A 616 15.88 24.05 -40.55
C LYS A 616 14.77 23.13 -40.08
N CYS A 617 14.09 23.44 -38.99
CA CYS A 617 13.04 22.56 -38.46
C CYS A 617 11.65 23.22 -38.60
N PRO A 618 10.87 22.90 -39.63
CA PRO A 618 9.57 23.51 -39.89
C PRO A 618 8.44 22.82 -39.13
N LEU A 619 8.57 22.66 -37.80
CA LEU A 619 7.52 22.02 -37.02
C LEU A 619 6.42 23.01 -36.61
N PRO A 620 5.14 22.73 -36.87
CA PRO A 620 4.04 23.56 -36.37
C PRO A 620 4.00 23.45 -34.84
N GLY A 621 4.01 24.59 -34.17
CA GLY A 621 4.01 24.66 -32.70
C GLY A 621 5.39 24.81 -32.04
N LEU A 622 6.47 25.01 -32.82
CA LEU A 622 7.82 25.20 -32.28
C LEU A 622 7.96 26.62 -31.67
N ALA A 623 8.25 26.70 -30.39
CA ALA A 623 8.68 27.92 -29.74
C ALA A 623 10.22 27.90 -29.61
N ILE A 624 10.89 28.87 -30.25
CA ILE A 624 12.35 29.00 -30.23
C ILE A 624 12.73 30.10 -29.24
N VAL A 625 13.52 29.77 -28.25
CA VAL A 625 14.14 30.74 -27.33
C VAL A 625 15.58 30.95 -27.77
N ASP A 626 15.87 32.07 -28.43
CA ASP A 626 17.22 32.40 -28.87
C ASP A 626 18.08 32.95 -27.70
N ARG A 627 19.42 33.12 -27.93
CA ARG A 627 20.35 33.71 -26.95
C ARG A 627 20.00 35.15 -26.53
N ARG A 628 19.15 35.82 -27.28
CA ARG A 628 18.64 37.16 -26.97
C ARG A 628 17.27 37.10 -26.30
N ARG A 629 16.84 35.90 -25.89
CA ARG A 629 15.60 35.65 -25.11
C ARG A 629 14.31 36.05 -25.82
N ARG A 630 14.31 35.94 -27.15
CA ARG A 630 13.08 36.09 -27.94
C ARG A 630 12.40 34.73 -28.08
N VAL A 631 11.13 34.68 -27.71
CA VAL A 631 10.28 33.51 -27.96
C VAL A 631 9.64 33.67 -29.32
N THR A 632 9.89 32.75 -30.24
CA THR A 632 9.29 32.74 -31.56
C THR A 632 8.47 31.48 -31.73
N PHE A 633 7.18 31.63 -31.95
CA PHE A 633 6.29 30.51 -32.30
C PHE A 633 6.18 30.44 -33.82
N GLY A 634 6.41 29.29 -34.42
CA GLY A 634 6.12 29.10 -35.84
C GLY A 634 4.66 28.66 -36.03
N PRO A 635 3.88 29.25 -36.92
CA PRO A 635 4.11 30.39 -37.80
C PRO A 635 3.79 31.76 -37.21
N LEU A 636 3.48 31.89 -35.93
CA LEU A 636 3.13 33.17 -35.27
C LEU A 636 4.37 33.79 -34.62
N LYS A 637 4.76 34.97 -35.08
CA LYS A 637 5.81 35.80 -34.47
C LYS A 637 5.18 36.71 -33.43
N PHE A 638 5.41 36.44 -32.14
CA PHE A 638 5.06 37.37 -31.06
C PHE A 638 6.28 38.23 -30.72
N ARG A 639 6.16 39.54 -30.77
CA ARG A 639 7.10 40.48 -30.16
C ARG A 639 6.57 40.84 -28.78
N LEU A 640 7.34 40.55 -27.74
CA LEU A 640 7.07 41.09 -26.41
C LEU A 640 7.38 42.59 -26.39
N PRO A 641 6.49 43.44 -25.83
CA PRO A 641 6.76 44.87 -25.72
C PRO A 641 7.79 45.15 -24.63
N GLY A 642 8.84 45.89 -24.94
CA GLY A 642 9.79 46.46 -23.98
C GLY A 642 11.18 45.86 -24.03
N GLU A 643 12.05 46.42 -24.89
CA GLU A 643 13.46 46.15 -24.92
C GLU A 643 14.20 46.92 -23.81
N THR A 644 14.51 46.25 -22.71
CA THR A 644 15.70 46.53 -21.89
C THR A 644 16.35 45.21 -21.54
N PRO A 645 17.67 45.10 -21.61
CA PRO A 645 18.35 43.83 -21.35
C PRO A 645 18.32 43.51 -19.84
N ALA A 646 17.35 42.67 -19.41
CA ALA A 646 17.36 42.14 -18.09
C ALA A 646 18.36 40.96 -18.02
N PRO A 647 19.11 40.82 -16.94
CA PRO A 647 20.14 39.75 -16.79
C PRO A 647 19.58 38.38 -16.53
N ASP A 648 18.25 38.16 -16.46
CA ASP A 648 17.63 36.92 -16.01
C ASP A 648 16.71 36.27 -17.06
N PRO A 649 16.78 34.93 -17.34
CA PRO A 649 15.90 34.22 -18.27
C PRO A 649 14.46 34.04 -17.74
N ALA A 650 14.22 34.25 -16.45
CA ALA A 650 12.98 34.00 -15.78
C ALA A 650 11.73 34.64 -16.46
N PRO A 651 11.71 35.94 -16.84
CA PRO A 651 10.49 36.53 -17.36
C PRO A 651 10.01 35.98 -18.72
N ALA A 652 10.94 35.45 -19.54
CA ALA A 652 10.56 34.87 -20.84
C ALA A 652 9.95 33.46 -20.66
N LEU A 653 10.43 32.71 -19.67
CA LEU A 653 9.93 31.39 -19.33
C LEU A 653 8.58 31.50 -18.61
N GLU A 654 8.41 32.49 -17.76
CA GLU A 654 7.15 32.81 -17.08
C GLU A 654 6.04 33.14 -18.09
N ALA A 655 6.32 34.04 -19.04
CA ALA A 655 5.38 34.41 -20.11
C ALA A 655 5.00 33.21 -20.99
N TRP A 656 5.92 32.27 -21.22
CA TRP A 656 5.65 31.06 -21.97
C TRP A 656 4.73 30.10 -21.16
N TYR A 657 4.99 29.90 -19.87
CA TYR A 657 4.14 29.08 -19.01
C TYR A 657 2.76 29.69 -18.80
N GLU A 658 2.65 31.01 -18.68
CA GLU A 658 1.36 31.70 -18.63
C GLU A 658 0.56 31.47 -19.92
N ALA A 659 1.21 31.59 -21.11
CA ALA A 659 0.58 31.30 -22.38
C ALA A 659 0.18 29.82 -22.50
N LEU A 660 0.98 28.89 -22.01
CA LEU A 660 0.68 27.46 -21.97
C LEU A 660 -0.52 27.16 -21.05
N LEU A 661 -0.53 27.74 -19.85
CA LEU A 661 -1.65 27.58 -18.90
C LEU A 661 -2.94 28.20 -19.41
N ALA A 662 -2.87 29.29 -20.15
CA ALA A 662 -4.04 29.92 -20.79
C ALA A 662 -4.58 29.09 -21.98
N ALA A 663 -3.72 28.28 -22.61
CA ALA A 663 -4.08 27.40 -23.72
C ALA A 663 -4.61 26.03 -23.26
N LEU A 664 -4.31 25.65 -22.02
CA LEU A 664 -4.79 24.42 -21.35
C LEU A 664 -6.10 24.66 -20.60
#